data_12c43b27dc9c5d98b877d3230dd5af65
#
_entry.id   12c43b27dc9c5d98b877d3230dd5af65
#
_cell.length_a   1.000
_cell.length_b   1.000
_cell.length_c   1.000
_cell.angle_alpha   90.00
_cell.angle_beta   90.00
_cell.angle_gamma   90.00
#
_symmetry.space_group_name_H-M   'P 1'
#
loop_
_entity.id
_entity.type
_entity.pdbx_description
1 polymer ?
#
loop_
_entity_poly.entity_id
_entity_poly.type
_entity_poly.pdbx_seq_one_letter_code
_entity_poly.pdbx_strand_id
1 'polypeptide(L)'
;MALVGNPNCGKTTLFNGLTGAKQHVGNWPGVTVERKSGYFTYQQTTVEVVDLPGVYSLTVAAEVGAVDERIACEFVFSQVADVIINIVDGSHLERHLYLTAQLVEMGVPMILAVNMMDTVRARGVRIDFTALTEAIGCPVVPLEAHKGKGIQVLQAAVLTLTQQPVVPKALTYPLELMNIVNALAAELTEAHVQHDNAERTWLAMRLLEDDVFVQRFLALEVKQRVQFYRTSFRQALGEDADIVLADSRYRWVQEVLEQCVDQSAITVSKWTTRLDNVVLHRIWGIPIFLGVMYLMFLFSINIGGAFQDFFDIGSETLFVSGLAAALHALQMPGWLVALLANGIGKGINTTVTFIPVIGAMFLFLALLEDSGYMARAAFVVDRAMCALGLPGKAFVPMIVGFGCNVPAVMGARTLEHKRDRILTIMMSPFMSCGARLAIFAVFAAAFFPSSGQNMVFTLYLIGIGMALLTGLVLRKTLLQGEPSPFVLELPSYHVPHVKTLLLHAWQRLQGFVVRAGRLIVPICMLIGALNAIQVDGSISMGEGNVNSLLSAFGRWVTPVFTPMGIHADNWPATVGLVTGILAKEVVVGSLNTLYSQIGHLTAIAPTDGFQLWAGLVEAARSIPENLSQLGGAVANPIAAQAPIHTLDQGVYGVMYRYFDGKIGAFAYLLFVLLYFPCISTTAAMLRELHRGWAIFSVCWMTGIAYGAAVFFYQAATWSRHPWPSSLWLGGVIAAFTATVWTIRWIAQRQFQTAKLFSPLPLAGEG
;
A
#
# COMPACT_ATOMS: atom_id res chain seq x y z
N MET A 1 2.26 31.51 13.08
CA MET A 1 2.65 30.39 13.95
C MET A 1 2.80 29.11 13.22
N ALA A 2 3.59 28.14 13.70
CA ALA A 2 3.75 26.83 13.08
C ALA A 2 3.39 25.68 14.03
N LEU A 3 2.79 24.62 13.48
CA LEU A 3 2.51 23.38 14.22
C LEU A 3 3.61 22.37 13.91
N VAL A 4 4.29 21.91 14.95
CA VAL A 4 5.34 20.88 14.89
C VAL A 4 4.94 19.71 15.78
N GLY A 5 5.35 18.51 15.48
CA GLY A 5 5.12 17.34 16.32
C GLY A 5 5.32 16.04 15.59
N ASN A 6 5.43 14.98 16.35
CA ASN A 6 5.63 13.63 15.82
C ASN A 6 4.43 13.18 14.98
N PRO A 7 4.61 12.25 14.04
CA PRO A 7 3.50 11.60 13.37
C PRO A 7 2.49 11.02 14.37
N ASN A 8 1.20 11.12 14.06
CA ASN A 8 0.08 10.61 14.86
C ASN A 8 -0.17 11.28 16.23
N CYS A 9 0.50 12.36 16.60
CA CYS A 9 0.23 13.11 17.84
C CYS A 9 -1.10 13.91 17.81
N GLY A 10 -1.82 13.93 16.69
CA GLY A 10 -3.07 14.67 16.51
C GLY A 10 -2.89 16.07 15.91
N LYS A 11 -1.76 16.35 15.25
CA LYS A 11 -1.40 17.64 14.65
C LYS A 11 -2.46 18.13 13.65
N THR A 12 -2.85 17.30 12.67
CA THR A 12 -3.89 17.65 11.68
C THR A 12 -5.27 17.84 12.32
N THR A 13 -5.58 17.11 13.39
CA THR A 13 -6.83 17.29 14.16
C THR A 13 -6.85 18.65 14.83
N LEU A 14 -5.74 19.05 15.46
CA LEU A 14 -5.62 20.37 16.07
C LEU A 14 -5.66 21.48 15.01
N PHE A 15 -4.96 21.33 13.90
CA PHE A 15 -4.99 22.27 12.78
C PHE A 15 -6.43 22.51 12.29
N ASN A 16 -7.18 21.43 12.06
CA ASN A 16 -8.60 21.52 11.65
C ASN A 16 -9.47 22.18 12.75
N GLY A 17 -9.20 21.87 14.01
CA GLY A 17 -9.90 22.48 15.14
C GLY A 17 -9.65 23.98 15.30
N LEU A 18 -8.45 24.45 14.96
CA LEU A 18 -8.08 25.88 15.00
C LEU A 18 -8.60 26.65 13.78
N THR A 19 -8.46 26.10 12.56
CA THR A 19 -8.72 26.83 11.30
C THR A 19 -10.12 26.60 10.73
N GLY A 20 -10.82 25.56 11.17
CA GLY A 20 -12.13 25.18 10.62
C GLY A 20 -12.05 24.82 9.13
N ALA A 21 -13.04 25.27 8.33
CA ALA A 21 -13.11 25.01 6.88
C ALA A 21 -12.23 25.95 6.02
N LYS A 22 -11.54 26.92 6.64
CA LYS A 22 -10.72 27.92 5.92
C LYS A 22 -9.27 27.43 5.80
N GLN A 23 -9.03 26.50 4.88
CA GLN A 23 -7.71 25.94 4.65
C GLN A 23 -7.23 26.23 3.23
N HIS A 24 -5.95 26.53 3.08
CA HIS A 24 -5.25 26.58 1.81
C HIS A 24 -4.30 25.39 1.72
N VAL A 25 -4.42 24.61 0.63
CA VAL A 25 -3.56 23.48 0.34
C VAL A 25 -2.70 23.80 -0.87
N GLY A 26 -1.41 23.71 -0.72
CA GLY A 26 -0.41 23.88 -1.78
C GLY A 26 0.71 22.88 -1.61
N ASN A 27 1.79 23.04 -2.34
CA ASN A 27 3.01 22.25 -2.13
C ASN A 27 4.11 23.13 -1.56
N TRP A 28 5.00 22.53 -0.75
CA TRP A 28 6.21 23.19 -0.33
C TRP A 28 7.10 23.51 -1.55
N PRO A 29 7.83 24.62 -1.58
CA PRO A 29 8.66 25.00 -2.71
C PRO A 29 9.64 23.89 -3.09
N GLY A 30 9.64 23.48 -4.39
CA GLY A 30 10.59 22.52 -4.94
C GLY A 30 10.34 21.04 -4.57
N VAL A 31 9.27 20.71 -3.87
CA VAL A 31 8.94 19.32 -3.47
C VAL A 31 7.46 19.01 -3.66
N THR A 32 7.12 17.71 -3.64
CA THR A 32 5.73 17.22 -3.78
C THR A 32 4.99 17.05 -2.44
N VAL A 33 5.54 17.58 -1.36
CA VAL A 33 4.94 17.51 -0.02
C VAL A 33 3.88 18.61 0.11
N GLU A 34 2.71 18.26 0.63
CA GLU A 34 1.61 19.22 0.81
C GLU A 34 1.93 20.22 1.93
N ARG A 35 1.77 21.50 1.61
CA ARG A 35 1.76 22.58 2.60
C ARG A 35 0.31 22.94 2.91
N LYS A 36 -0.07 22.88 4.19
CA LYS A 36 -1.38 23.31 4.67
C LYS A 36 -1.22 24.56 5.50
N SER A 37 -1.94 25.63 5.15
CA SER A 37 -2.04 26.82 5.95
C SER A 37 -3.49 27.23 6.15
N GLY A 38 -3.78 27.93 7.22
CA GLY A 38 -5.11 28.41 7.56
C GLY A 38 -5.04 29.55 8.54
N TYR A 39 -6.19 30.14 8.86
CA TYR A 39 -6.28 31.29 9.72
C TYR A 39 -7.30 31.07 10.84
N PHE A 40 -7.01 31.55 12.02
CA PHE A 40 -8.03 31.75 13.08
C PHE A 40 -7.96 33.16 13.62
N THR A 41 -9.09 33.64 14.13
CA THR A 41 -9.17 34.97 14.77
C THR A 41 -9.51 34.80 16.23
N TYR A 42 -8.73 35.42 17.09
CA TYR A 42 -8.95 35.47 18.53
C TYR A 42 -8.69 36.90 19.05
N GLN A 43 -9.64 37.47 19.81
CA GLN A 43 -9.56 38.84 20.34
C GLN A 43 -9.12 39.91 19.31
N GLN A 44 -9.74 39.88 18.12
CA GLN A 44 -9.46 40.76 16.96
C GLN A 44 -8.09 40.56 16.28
N THR A 45 -7.27 39.66 16.75
CA THR A 45 -6.00 39.31 16.11
C THR A 45 -6.19 38.08 15.20
N THR A 46 -5.77 38.20 13.94
CA THR A 46 -5.78 37.08 12.99
C THR A 46 -4.40 36.43 12.97
N VAL A 47 -4.36 35.14 13.24
CA VAL A 47 -3.14 34.35 13.30
C VAL A 47 -3.12 33.36 12.14
N GLU A 48 -2.04 33.38 11.34
CA GLU A 48 -1.79 32.34 10.33
C GLU A 48 -1.20 31.11 11.00
N VAL A 49 -1.74 29.95 10.63
CA VAL A 49 -1.31 28.63 11.11
C VAL A 49 -0.73 27.85 9.95
N VAL A 50 0.50 27.38 10.07
CA VAL A 50 1.15 26.52 9.08
C VAL A 50 1.33 25.13 9.70
N ASP A 51 0.80 24.10 9.03
CA ASP A 51 0.96 22.69 9.42
C ASP A 51 2.25 22.15 8.80
N LEU A 52 3.27 21.88 9.62
CA LEU A 52 4.52 21.27 9.16
C LEU A 52 4.37 19.74 9.04
N PRO A 53 5.16 19.08 8.19
CA PRO A 53 5.21 17.61 8.16
C PRO A 53 5.49 17.02 9.55
N GLY A 54 4.95 15.84 9.84
CA GLY A 54 5.21 15.15 11.11
C GLY A 54 6.61 14.55 11.12
N VAL A 55 7.42 14.89 12.11
CA VAL A 55 8.81 14.45 12.22
C VAL A 55 9.13 13.92 13.61
N TYR A 56 10.02 12.95 13.70
CA TYR A 56 10.50 12.43 14.98
C TYR A 56 11.74 13.16 15.47
N SER A 57 12.49 13.75 14.57
CA SER A 57 13.71 14.49 14.80
C SER A 57 13.85 15.60 13.77
N LEU A 58 14.53 16.67 14.13
CA LEU A 58 14.93 17.74 13.20
C LEU A 58 16.32 17.48 12.59
N THR A 59 16.99 16.37 12.92
CA THR A 59 18.30 16.01 12.37
C THR A 59 18.13 15.36 10.98
N VAL A 60 18.80 15.91 10.00
CA VAL A 60 18.76 15.40 8.61
C VAL A 60 20.00 14.55 8.35
N ALA A 61 19.86 13.22 8.53
CA ALA A 61 20.97 12.28 8.43
C ALA A 61 21.35 11.88 6.99
N ALA A 62 20.49 12.10 5.99
CA ALA A 62 20.76 11.73 4.60
C ALA A 62 20.12 12.69 3.59
N GLU A 63 20.77 12.88 2.44
CA GLU A 63 20.23 13.73 1.36
C GLU A 63 18.97 13.17 0.69
N VAL A 64 18.80 11.85 0.69
CA VAL A 64 17.72 11.14 0.01
C VAL A 64 16.86 10.42 1.05
N GLY A 65 15.63 10.92 1.27
CA GLY A 65 14.65 10.26 2.12
C GLY A 65 14.07 11.09 3.27
N ALA A 66 14.78 12.11 3.73
CA ALA A 66 14.39 12.97 4.86
C ALA A 66 13.80 14.31 4.39
N VAL A 67 12.82 14.26 3.47
CA VAL A 67 12.24 15.50 2.91
C VAL A 67 11.39 16.21 3.96
N ASP A 68 10.66 15.46 4.77
CA ASP A 68 9.77 15.99 5.80
C ASP A 68 10.57 16.63 6.93
N GLU A 69 11.65 15.97 7.42
CA GLU A 69 12.58 16.50 8.42
C GLU A 69 13.27 17.76 7.92
N ARG A 70 13.68 17.76 6.65
CA ARG A 70 14.33 18.93 6.04
C ARG A 70 13.37 20.13 5.98
N ILE A 71 12.12 19.94 5.54
CA ILE A 71 11.12 20.99 5.48
C ILE A 71 10.85 21.57 6.87
N ALA A 72 10.66 20.69 7.87
CA ALA A 72 10.39 21.10 9.23
C ALA A 72 11.58 21.87 9.83
N CYS A 73 12.81 21.35 9.66
CA CYS A 73 14.04 21.99 10.12
C CYS A 73 14.25 23.35 9.44
N GLU A 74 14.13 23.43 8.10
CA GLU A 74 14.29 24.67 7.33
C GLU A 74 13.28 25.74 7.74
N PHE A 75 12.02 25.35 7.94
CA PHE A 75 10.98 26.28 8.32
C PHE A 75 11.18 26.81 9.77
N VAL A 76 11.54 25.94 10.71
CA VAL A 76 11.80 26.34 12.09
C VAL A 76 13.05 27.23 12.18
N PHE A 77 14.11 26.85 11.44
CA PHE A 77 15.37 27.61 11.40
C PHE A 77 15.23 28.98 10.72
N SER A 78 14.35 29.11 9.74
CA SER A 78 14.11 30.39 9.04
C SER A 78 13.44 31.46 9.91
N GLN A 79 12.99 31.12 11.13
CA GLN A 79 12.31 32.00 12.09
C GLN A 79 11.12 32.78 11.49
N VAL A 80 10.49 32.24 10.45
CA VAL A 80 9.31 32.87 9.82
C VAL A 80 8.09 32.85 10.76
N ALA A 81 8.05 31.93 11.72
CA ALA A 81 6.97 31.78 12.67
C ALA A 81 7.33 32.46 14.00
N ASP A 82 6.51 33.39 14.45
CA ASP A 82 6.67 34.07 15.76
C ASP A 82 6.54 33.11 16.95
N VAL A 83 5.73 32.06 16.81
CA VAL A 83 5.46 31.06 17.86
C VAL A 83 5.38 29.69 17.23
N ILE A 84 6.03 28.70 17.84
CA ILE A 84 5.93 27.28 17.51
C ILE A 84 5.02 26.60 18.52
N ILE A 85 4.05 25.83 18.03
CA ILE A 85 3.27 24.90 18.84
C ILE A 85 3.82 23.50 18.61
N ASN A 86 4.49 22.96 19.64
CA ASN A 86 4.94 21.58 19.64
C ASN A 86 3.85 20.68 20.22
N ILE A 87 3.26 19.82 19.37
CA ILE A 87 2.18 18.91 19.78
C ILE A 87 2.78 17.55 20.14
N VAL A 88 2.51 17.15 21.38
CA VAL A 88 2.98 15.88 21.93
C VAL A 88 1.81 14.99 22.34
N ASP A 89 1.95 13.69 22.19
CA ASP A 89 1.01 12.72 22.74
C ASP A 89 1.33 12.49 24.23
N GLY A 90 0.43 12.92 25.11
CA GLY A 90 0.59 12.76 26.55
C GLY A 90 0.69 11.30 27.02
N SER A 91 0.18 10.35 26.22
CA SER A 91 0.26 8.92 26.54
C SER A 91 1.63 8.29 26.23
N HIS A 92 2.50 8.99 25.47
CA HIS A 92 3.85 8.57 25.07
C HIS A 92 4.84 9.75 25.16
N LEU A 93 4.81 10.47 26.27
CA LEU A 93 5.54 11.72 26.46
C LEU A 93 7.06 11.53 26.27
N GLU A 94 7.62 10.44 26.77
CA GLU A 94 9.05 10.10 26.65
C GLU A 94 9.58 10.26 25.24
N ARG A 95 8.90 9.67 24.29
CA ARG A 95 9.32 9.72 22.87
C ARG A 95 9.12 11.09 22.24
N HIS A 96 8.02 11.74 22.59
CA HIS A 96 7.67 13.04 22.00
C HIS A 96 8.54 14.18 22.53
N LEU A 97 9.02 14.09 23.76
CA LEU A 97 9.91 15.07 24.36
C LEU A 97 11.31 15.10 23.72
N TYR A 98 11.72 14.07 22.98
CA TYR A 98 12.98 14.11 22.23
C TYR A 98 12.99 15.22 21.16
N LEU A 99 11.91 15.35 20.39
CA LEU A 99 11.72 16.46 19.46
C LEU A 99 11.63 17.80 20.20
N THR A 100 10.98 17.81 21.37
CA THR A 100 10.91 18.99 22.25
C THR A 100 12.30 19.43 22.67
N ALA A 101 13.19 18.51 23.05
CA ALA A 101 14.59 18.83 23.41
C ALA A 101 15.30 19.55 22.25
N GLN A 102 15.13 19.08 21.01
CA GLN A 102 15.73 19.72 19.84
C GLN A 102 15.18 21.12 19.55
N LEU A 103 13.88 21.34 19.79
CA LEU A 103 13.28 22.69 19.68
C LEU A 103 13.77 23.64 20.79
N VAL A 104 13.96 23.11 22.01
CA VAL A 104 14.57 23.87 23.13
C VAL A 104 16.01 24.27 22.79
N GLU A 105 16.80 23.39 22.19
CA GLU A 105 18.16 23.70 21.72
C GLU A 105 18.22 24.85 20.71
N MET A 106 17.17 24.97 19.87
CA MET A 106 17.06 26.07 18.90
C MET A 106 16.72 27.41 19.54
N GLY A 107 16.27 27.41 20.80
CA GLY A 107 15.91 28.63 21.53
C GLY A 107 14.67 29.33 20.97
N VAL A 108 13.80 28.66 20.24
CA VAL A 108 12.62 29.29 19.63
C VAL A 108 11.45 29.43 20.63
N PRO A 109 10.69 30.54 20.60
CA PRO A 109 9.50 30.68 21.43
C PRO A 109 8.47 29.61 21.10
N MET A 110 8.12 28.77 22.10
CA MET A 110 7.22 27.63 21.84
C MET A 110 6.19 27.43 22.95
N ILE A 111 5.09 26.77 22.59
CA ILE A 111 4.08 26.22 23.48
C ILE A 111 4.10 24.72 23.36
N LEU A 112 4.15 23.99 24.46
CA LEU A 112 3.99 22.56 24.50
C LEU A 112 2.50 22.21 24.62
N ALA A 113 1.91 21.65 23.56
CA ALA A 113 0.52 21.24 23.51
C ALA A 113 0.41 19.74 23.78
N VAL A 114 0.05 19.36 25.01
CA VAL A 114 -0.08 17.94 25.42
C VAL A 114 -1.46 17.42 25.04
N ASN A 115 -1.53 16.65 23.96
CA ASN A 115 -2.77 16.13 23.41
C ASN A 115 -3.09 14.70 23.94
N MET A 116 -4.26 14.18 23.59
CA MET A 116 -4.75 12.86 24.00
C MET A 116 -4.91 12.68 25.51
N MET A 117 -5.29 13.76 26.22
CA MET A 117 -5.48 13.73 27.67
C MET A 117 -6.57 12.79 28.17
N ASP A 118 -7.52 12.43 27.34
CA ASP A 118 -8.50 11.37 27.61
C ASP A 118 -7.83 9.99 27.67
N THR A 119 -6.90 9.69 26.78
CA THR A 119 -6.11 8.45 26.79
C THR A 119 -5.17 8.39 27.99
N VAL A 120 -4.53 9.52 28.35
CA VAL A 120 -3.68 9.65 29.55
C VAL A 120 -4.48 9.29 30.82
N ARG A 121 -5.66 9.90 30.96
CA ARG A 121 -6.55 9.60 32.11
C ARG A 121 -7.05 8.17 32.13
N ALA A 122 -7.39 7.61 30.95
CA ALA A 122 -7.82 6.22 30.83
C ALA A 122 -6.71 5.22 31.22
N ARG A 123 -5.43 5.61 31.05
CA ARG A 123 -4.25 4.81 31.46
C ARG A 123 -3.88 5.01 32.93
N GLY A 124 -4.54 5.93 33.65
CA GLY A 124 -4.26 6.23 35.06
C GLY A 124 -2.97 7.06 35.25
N VAL A 125 -2.36 7.57 34.20
CA VAL A 125 -1.17 8.43 34.26
C VAL A 125 -1.58 9.82 34.75
N ARG A 126 -0.82 10.38 35.68
CA ARG A 126 -0.98 11.75 36.15
C ARG A 126 0.21 12.56 35.66
N ILE A 127 -0.06 13.69 35.02
CA ILE A 127 0.96 14.65 34.56
C ILE A 127 0.77 15.93 35.36
N ASP A 128 1.83 16.35 36.01
CA ASP A 128 1.87 17.69 36.65
C ASP A 128 2.29 18.74 35.64
N PHE A 129 1.32 19.51 35.15
CA PHE A 129 1.56 20.53 34.12
C PHE A 129 2.34 21.73 34.66
N THR A 130 2.27 21.99 35.97
CA THR A 130 3.03 23.06 36.58
C THR A 130 4.51 22.71 36.63
N ALA A 131 4.83 21.51 37.12
CA ALA A 131 6.19 21.01 37.13
C ALA A 131 6.75 20.87 35.69
N LEU A 132 5.93 20.44 34.71
CA LEU A 132 6.33 20.35 33.31
C LEU A 132 6.63 21.73 32.70
N THR A 133 5.85 22.75 33.04
CA THR A 133 6.09 24.13 32.61
C THR A 133 7.41 24.68 33.20
N GLU A 134 7.68 24.38 34.46
CA GLU A 134 8.93 24.83 35.13
C GLU A 134 10.17 24.07 34.61
N ALA A 135 10.03 22.77 34.32
CA ALA A 135 11.13 21.94 33.83
C ALA A 135 11.56 22.33 32.41
N ILE A 136 10.61 22.62 31.52
CA ILE A 136 10.90 22.98 30.12
C ILE A 136 11.10 24.48 29.95
N GLY A 137 10.45 25.29 30.80
CA GLY A 137 10.52 26.75 30.72
C GLY A 137 9.64 27.36 29.64
N CYS A 138 8.60 26.66 29.17
CA CYS A 138 7.63 27.17 28.21
C CYS A 138 6.19 26.88 28.66
N PRO A 139 5.17 27.60 28.18
CA PRO A 139 3.77 27.32 28.50
C PRO A 139 3.36 25.93 28.05
N VAL A 140 2.69 25.18 28.94
CA VAL A 140 2.16 23.82 28.64
C VAL A 140 0.65 23.86 28.67
N VAL A 141 0.00 23.38 27.59
CA VAL A 141 -1.45 23.39 27.44
C VAL A 141 -1.98 21.97 27.22
N PRO A 142 -2.81 21.44 28.15
CA PRO A 142 -3.44 20.12 27.95
C PRO A 142 -4.59 20.22 26.95
N LEU A 143 -4.66 19.23 26.02
CA LEU A 143 -5.62 19.19 24.94
C LEU A 143 -6.34 17.84 24.81
N GLU A 144 -7.58 17.89 24.36
CA GLU A 144 -8.32 16.78 23.72
C GLU A 144 -8.78 17.30 22.34
N ALA A 145 -7.84 17.34 21.37
CA ALA A 145 -8.06 18.03 20.10
C ALA A 145 -9.30 17.52 19.33
N HIS A 146 -9.59 16.21 19.37
CA HIS A 146 -10.76 15.63 18.73
C HIS A 146 -12.12 16.03 19.36
N LYS A 147 -12.10 16.50 20.61
CA LYS A 147 -13.28 17.03 21.33
C LYS A 147 -13.31 18.54 21.38
N GLY A 148 -12.31 19.22 20.82
CA GLY A 148 -12.18 20.67 20.87
C GLY A 148 -11.82 21.25 22.26
N LYS A 149 -11.51 20.39 23.26
CA LYS A 149 -11.18 20.86 24.61
C LYS A 149 -9.76 21.40 24.67
N GLY A 150 -9.59 22.55 25.31
CA GLY A 150 -8.29 23.22 25.50
C GLY A 150 -7.90 24.15 24.34
N ILE A 151 -8.61 24.16 23.20
CA ILE A 151 -8.27 24.98 22.02
C ILE A 151 -8.31 26.47 22.37
N GLN A 152 -9.31 26.93 23.11
CA GLN A 152 -9.41 28.34 23.50
C GLN A 152 -8.26 28.77 24.43
N VAL A 153 -7.83 27.88 25.34
CA VAL A 153 -6.68 28.14 26.24
C VAL A 153 -5.40 28.23 25.40
N LEU A 154 -5.25 27.36 24.39
CA LEU A 154 -4.12 27.41 23.46
C LEU A 154 -4.09 28.73 22.67
N GLN A 155 -5.23 29.17 22.14
CA GLN A 155 -5.34 30.44 21.41
C GLN A 155 -4.94 31.63 22.28
N ALA A 156 -5.37 31.65 23.55
CA ALA A 156 -4.96 32.68 24.51
C ALA A 156 -3.44 32.63 24.79
N ALA A 157 -2.89 31.44 25.01
CA ALA A 157 -1.46 31.26 25.25
C ALA A 157 -0.60 31.71 24.04
N VAL A 158 -1.06 31.49 22.83
CA VAL A 158 -0.38 31.95 21.59
C VAL A 158 -0.27 33.50 21.61
N LEU A 159 -1.36 34.20 21.87
CA LEU A 159 -1.31 35.69 21.91
C LEU A 159 -0.42 36.21 23.03
N THR A 160 -0.49 35.59 24.20
CA THR A 160 0.37 35.99 25.33
C THR A 160 1.85 35.81 24.98
N LEU A 161 2.22 34.67 24.39
CA LEU A 161 3.61 34.36 24.00
C LEU A 161 4.11 35.28 22.86
N THR A 162 3.23 35.67 21.94
CA THR A 162 3.58 36.64 20.88
C THR A 162 3.89 38.03 21.44
N GLN A 163 3.18 38.44 22.50
CA GLN A 163 3.42 39.75 23.16
C GLN A 163 4.63 39.73 24.10
N GLN A 164 4.88 38.60 24.75
CA GLN A 164 5.98 38.39 25.69
C GLN A 164 6.69 37.05 25.34
N PRO A 165 7.64 37.07 24.41
CA PRO A 165 8.35 35.85 24.01
C PRO A 165 9.13 35.29 25.20
N VAL A 166 8.91 34.01 25.49
CA VAL A 166 9.64 33.25 26.51
C VAL A 166 10.48 32.22 25.79
N VAL A 167 11.79 32.23 26.05
CA VAL A 167 12.74 31.25 25.52
C VAL A 167 12.76 30.05 26.49
N PRO A 168 12.67 28.81 25.99
CA PRO A 168 12.76 27.60 26.79
C PRO A 168 14.07 27.49 27.55
N LYS A 169 14.08 26.72 28.65
CA LYS A 169 15.26 26.52 29.49
C LYS A 169 16.27 25.60 28.76
N ALA A 170 17.49 26.07 28.55
CA ALA A 170 18.53 25.33 27.85
C ALA A 170 18.85 23.97 28.50
N LEU A 171 19.15 22.95 27.66
CA LEU A 171 19.61 21.64 28.12
C LEU A 171 21.00 21.74 28.73
N THR A 172 21.29 20.84 29.65
CA THR A 172 22.62 20.69 30.25
C THR A 172 23.42 19.62 29.52
N TYR A 173 24.62 19.96 29.08
CA TYR A 173 25.53 19.08 28.36
C TYR A 173 26.85 18.87 29.15
N PRO A 174 27.57 17.76 28.87
CA PRO A 174 28.89 17.57 29.43
C PRO A 174 29.84 18.72 29.07
N LEU A 175 30.68 19.11 30.02
CA LEU A 175 31.62 20.25 29.89
C LEU A 175 32.58 20.08 28.70
N GLU A 176 33.04 18.85 28.46
CA GLU A 176 33.94 18.51 27.38
C GLU A 176 33.27 18.75 26.01
N LEU A 177 32.01 18.38 25.87
CA LEU A 177 31.21 18.62 24.66
C LEU A 177 31.03 20.13 24.45
N MET A 178 30.63 20.87 25.50
CA MET A 178 30.38 22.31 25.41
C MET A 178 31.64 23.09 25.07
N ASN A 179 32.83 22.69 25.55
CA ASN A 179 34.10 23.32 25.19
C ASN A 179 34.36 23.22 23.67
N ILE A 180 34.09 22.06 23.07
CA ILE A 180 34.29 21.85 21.63
C ILE A 180 33.20 22.59 20.83
N VAL A 181 31.95 22.55 21.28
CA VAL A 181 30.83 23.28 20.67
C VAL A 181 31.11 24.79 20.68
N ASN A 182 31.58 25.34 21.79
CA ASN A 182 31.90 26.76 21.90
C ASN A 182 33.09 27.16 21.03
N ALA A 183 34.11 26.31 20.94
CA ALA A 183 35.25 26.53 20.04
C ALA A 183 34.79 26.55 18.57
N LEU A 184 34.00 25.60 18.18
CA LEU A 184 33.45 25.54 16.82
C LEU A 184 32.49 26.72 16.54
N ALA A 185 31.65 27.11 17.49
CA ALA A 185 30.75 28.27 17.37
C ALA A 185 31.53 29.59 17.21
N ALA A 186 32.68 29.75 17.89
CA ALA A 186 33.57 30.88 17.71
C ALA A 186 34.16 30.96 16.30
N GLU A 187 34.61 29.85 15.75
CA GLU A 187 35.10 29.79 14.36
C GLU A 187 33.99 30.11 13.33
N LEU A 188 32.74 29.71 13.58
CA LEU A 188 31.62 30.09 12.73
C LEU A 188 31.40 31.62 12.71
N THR A 189 31.77 32.32 13.77
CA THR A 189 31.75 33.79 13.84
C THR A 189 32.79 34.41 12.91
N GLU A 190 34.00 33.86 12.88
CA GLU A 190 35.06 34.31 11.99
C GLU A 190 34.76 34.07 10.51
N ALA A 191 34.01 33.00 10.21
CA ALA A 191 33.54 32.66 8.87
C ALA A 191 32.38 33.51 8.34
N HIS A 192 32.04 34.65 8.99
CA HIS A 192 30.98 35.61 8.63
C HIS A 192 29.57 35.00 8.54
N VAL A 193 29.27 33.97 9.33
CA VAL A 193 27.89 33.48 9.51
C VAL A 193 27.16 34.48 10.43
N GLN A 194 26.32 35.35 9.82
CA GLN A 194 25.53 36.36 10.52
C GLN A 194 24.35 35.73 11.27
N HIS A 195 24.62 35.09 12.41
CA HIS A 195 23.60 34.52 13.30
C HIS A 195 23.87 34.91 14.74
N ASP A 196 22.82 34.89 15.57
CA ASP A 196 22.94 35.14 17.01
C ASP A 196 23.74 34.00 17.71
N ASN A 197 24.21 34.26 18.93
CA ASN A 197 25.10 33.32 19.62
C ASN A 197 24.43 31.97 19.91
N ALA A 198 23.14 31.98 20.23
CA ALA A 198 22.36 30.74 20.44
C ALA A 198 22.25 29.90 19.15
N GLU A 199 22.02 30.56 18.02
CA GLU A 199 21.93 29.91 16.70
C GLU A 199 23.26 29.29 16.30
N ARG A 200 24.39 29.97 16.58
CA ARG A 200 25.74 29.45 16.30
C ARG A 200 26.08 28.22 17.13
N THR A 201 25.68 28.20 18.40
CA THR A 201 25.84 27.04 19.28
C THR A 201 25.05 25.86 18.77
N TRP A 202 23.81 26.08 18.37
CA TRP A 202 22.98 25.06 17.75
C TRP A 202 23.58 24.55 16.42
N LEU A 203 24.03 25.45 15.53
CA LEU A 203 24.72 25.08 14.29
C LEU A 203 25.95 24.23 14.55
N ALA A 204 26.77 24.60 15.55
CA ALA A 204 27.96 23.83 15.94
C ALA A 204 27.60 22.40 16.41
N MET A 205 26.54 22.25 17.22
CA MET A 205 26.03 20.93 17.64
C MET A 205 25.58 20.09 16.43
N ARG A 206 24.83 20.67 15.50
CA ARG A 206 24.37 19.99 14.28
C ARG A 206 25.51 19.57 13.37
N LEU A 207 26.55 20.37 13.28
CA LEU A 207 27.75 20.02 12.52
C LEU A 207 28.50 18.83 13.13
N LEU A 208 28.53 18.74 14.45
CA LEU A 208 29.09 17.60 15.15
C LEU A 208 28.25 16.32 14.94
N GLU A 209 26.93 16.44 14.76
CA GLU A 209 26.02 15.33 14.44
C GLU A 209 26.05 14.89 12.96
N ASP A 210 26.90 15.48 12.11
CA ASP A 210 26.97 15.20 10.66
C ASP A 210 25.70 15.58 9.90
N ASP A 211 24.95 16.59 10.38
CA ASP A 211 23.73 17.03 9.76
C ASP A 211 23.97 17.60 8.36
N VAL A 212 23.45 16.92 7.35
CA VAL A 212 23.62 17.27 5.93
C VAL A 212 22.99 18.62 5.58
N PHE A 213 21.90 19.01 6.27
CA PHE A 213 21.23 20.28 6.02
C PHE A 213 22.17 21.45 6.35
N VAL A 214 22.80 21.43 7.51
CA VAL A 214 23.68 22.51 7.97
C VAL A 214 24.97 22.56 7.14
N GLN A 215 25.50 21.43 6.73
CA GLN A 215 26.71 21.36 5.89
C GLN A 215 26.59 22.09 4.55
N ARG A 216 25.36 22.32 4.03
CA ARG A 216 25.14 23.04 2.75
C ARG A 216 25.48 24.52 2.83
N PHE A 217 25.39 25.10 4.00
CA PHE A 217 25.64 26.53 4.21
C PHE A 217 27.09 26.89 4.47
N LEU A 218 27.99 25.88 4.52
CA LEU A 218 29.38 26.07 4.93
C LEU A 218 30.36 25.98 3.77
N ALA A 219 31.38 26.83 3.81
CA ALA A 219 32.55 26.77 2.94
C ALA A 219 33.38 25.48 3.20
N LEU A 220 34.14 25.02 2.19
CA LEU A 220 34.92 23.80 2.24
C LEU A 220 35.95 23.77 3.40
N GLU A 221 36.53 24.93 3.71
CA GLU A 221 37.46 25.11 4.80
C GLU A 221 36.87 24.80 6.18
N VAL A 222 35.63 25.27 6.41
CA VAL A 222 34.93 25.02 7.66
C VAL A 222 34.58 23.52 7.77
N LYS A 223 34.20 22.88 6.69
CA LYS A 223 33.93 21.43 6.68
C LYS A 223 35.15 20.60 7.09
N GLN A 224 36.35 20.98 6.64
CA GLN A 224 37.57 20.28 7.03
C GLN A 224 37.85 20.46 8.53
N ARG A 225 37.62 21.66 9.09
CA ARG A 225 37.77 21.92 10.53
C ARG A 225 36.74 21.16 11.36
N VAL A 226 35.49 21.09 10.94
CA VAL A 226 34.47 20.25 11.59
C VAL A 226 34.93 18.79 11.70
N GLN A 227 35.53 18.26 10.63
CA GLN A 227 36.06 16.89 10.65
C GLN A 227 37.21 16.72 11.66
N PHE A 228 38.04 17.73 11.81
CA PHE A 228 39.09 17.76 12.85
C PHE A 228 38.49 17.74 14.25
N TYR A 229 37.46 18.57 14.54
CA TYR A 229 36.80 18.59 15.83
C TYR A 229 36.11 17.28 16.17
N ARG A 230 35.45 16.64 15.20
CA ARG A 230 34.82 15.31 15.37
C ARG A 230 35.85 14.26 15.72
N THR A 231 36.99 14.25 15.01
CA THR A 231 38.06 13.30 15.27
C THR A 231 38.68 13.53 16.63
N SER A 232 38.92 14.78 17.02
CA SER A 232 39.48 15.16 18.33
C SER A 232 38.49 14.79 19.46
N PHE A 233 37.19 14.99 19.26
CA PHE A 233 36.14 14.59 20.19
C PHE A 233 36.16 13.08 20.45
N ARG A 234 36.15 12.31 19.37
CA ARG A 234 36.24 10.84 19.44
C ARG A 234 37.51 10.33 20.13
N GLN A 235 38.62 11.00 19.93
CA GLN A 235 39.89 10.66 20.61
C GLN A 235 39.85 11.00 22.11
N ALA A 236 39.15 12.09 22.49
CA ALA A 236 39.06 12.54 23.87
C ALA A 236 38.09 11.72 24.73
N LEU A 237 36.93 11.38 24.19
CA LEU A 237 35.85 10.72 24.92
C LEU A 237 35.63 9.25 24.56
N GLY A 238 36.22 8.76 23.46
CA GLY A 238 36.07 7.36 23.00
C GLY A 238 34.76 7.07 22.27
N GLU A 239 33.84 8.08 22.19
CA GLU A 239 32.53 7.98 21.57
C GLU A 239 32.34 9.05 20.51
N ASP A 240 31.41 8.84 19.57
CA ASP A 240 31.07 9.83 18.55
C ASP A 240 30.15 10.93 19.15
N ALA A 241 30.27 12.15 18.65
CA ALA A 241 29.57 13.31 19.22
C ALA A 241 28.03 13.19 19.09
N ASP A 242 27.53 12.56 18.04
CA ASP A 242 26.12 12.28 17.81
C ASP A 242 25.52 11.38 18.90
N ILE A 243 26.28 10.39 19.36
CA ILE A 243 25.89 9.48 20.45
C ILE A 243 25.77 10.26 21.76
N VAL A 244 26.79 11.08 22.09
CA VAL A 244 26.79 11.86 23.34
C VAL A 244 25.69 12.93 23.37
N LEU A 245 25.42 13.56 22.23
CA LEU A 245 24.29 14.51 22.09
C LEU A 245 22.96 13.82 22.26
N ALA A 246 22.76 12.66 21.62
CA ALA A 246 21.54 11.88 21.77
C ALA A 246 21.34 11.39 23.22
N ASP A 247 22.38 10.86 23.87
CA ASP A 247 22.33 10.45 25.29
C ASP A 247 21.98 11.59 26.21
N SER A 248 22.55 12.77 25.99
CA SER A 248 22.23 13.97 26.77
C SER A 248 20.77 14.40 26.63
N ARG A 249 20.19 14.32 25.42
CA ARG A 249 18.75 14.59 25.19
C ARG A 249 17.86 13.55 25.88
N TYR A 250 18.20 12.26 25.77
CA TYR A 250 17.45 11.22 26.46
C TYR A 250 17.52 11.34 27.97
N ARG A 251 18.67 11.69 28.53
CA ARG A 251 18.82 11.97 29.96
C ARG A 251 17.95 13.14 30.42
N TRP A 252 17.97 14.25 29.69
CA TRP A 252 17.09 15.36 29.96
C TRP A 252 15.60 14.97 29.90
N VAL A 253 15.19 14.17 28.91
CA VAL A 253 13.82 13.66 28.81
C VAL A 253 13.46 12.84 30.05
N GLN A 254 14.34 11.97 30.52
CA GLN A 254 14.11 11.17 31.72
C GLN A 254 13.99 12.05 32.96
N GLU A 255 14.86 13.03 33.16
CA GLU A 255 14.81 13.96 34.27
C GLU A 255 13.47 14.74 34.31
N VAL A 256 13.00 15.21 33.14
CA VAL A 256 11.70 15.88 33.03
C VAL A 256 10.55 14.93 33.39
N LEU A 257 10.59 13.69 32.91
CA LEU A 257 9.54 12.71 33.19
C LEU A 257 9.50 12.31 34.65
N GLU A 258 10.64 12.10 35.30
CA GLU A 258 10.73 11.75 36.73
C GLU A 258 10.14 12.85 37.60
N GLN A 259 10.30 14.14 37.22
CA GLN A 259 9.77 15.28 37.94
C GLN A 259 8.27 15.52 37.73
N CYS A 260 7.76 15.20 36.54
CA CYS A 260 6.44 15.66 36.09
C CYS A 260 5.40 14.56 35.92
N VAL A 261 5.80 13.27 35.83
CA VAL A 261 4.89 12.17 35.52
C VAL A 261 4.85 11.13 36.63
N ASP A 262 3.72 11.02 37.29
CA ASP A 262 3.48 9.94 38.24
C ASP A 262 3.05 8.69 37.50
N GLN A 263 3.99 7.73 37.37
CA GLN A 263 3.79 6.45 36.74
C GLN A 263 3.38 5.35 37.71
N SER A 264 3.22 5.65 38.99
CA SER A 264 2.92 4.63 40.02
C SER A 264 1.60 3.89 39.80
N ALA A 265 0.71 4.45 38.98
CA ALA A 265 -0.59 3.89 38.64
C ALA A 265 -0.65 3.28 37.21
N ILE A 266 0.46 3.17 36.49
CA ILE A 266 0.44 2.53 35.18
C ILE A 266 0.12 1.05 35.33
N THR A 267 -1.14 0.73 35.26
CA THR A 267 -1.57 -0.62 34.90
C THR A 267 -1.39 -0.79 33.39
N VAL A 268 -0.15 -1.09 32.96
CA VAL A 268 0.02 -1.72 31.64
C VAL A 268 -0.99 -2.85 31.63
N SER A 269 -1.94 -2.80 30.68
CA SER A 269 -3.00 -3.82 30.64
C SER A 269 -2.31 -5.18 30.59
N LYS A 270 -2.39 -5.94 31.70
CA LYS A 270 -1.80 -7.29 31.81
C LYS A 270 -2.23 -8.18 30.65
N TRP A 271 -3.37 -7.86 30.05
CA TRP A 271 -3.89 -8.51 28.86
C TRP A 271 -3.09 -8.19 27.60
N THR A 272 -2.73 -6.92 27.36
CA THR A 272 -1.91 -6.52 26.19
C THR A 272 -0.54 -7.21 26.26
N THR A 273 0.13 -7.18 27.39
CA THR A 273 1.43 -7.84 27.56
C THR A 273 1.34 -9.36 27.40
N ARG A 274 0.29 -10.01 27.93
CA ARG A 274 0.08 -11.45 27.75
C ARG A 274 -0.18 -11.81 26.28
N LEU A 275 -1.01 -11.05 25.59
CA LEU A 275 -1.29 -11.24 24.17
C LEU A 275 -0.02 -11.02 23.33
N ASP A 276 0.75 -9.97 23.62
CA ASP A 276 1.98 -9.67 22.92
C ASP A 276 3.04 -10.76 23.11
N ASN A 277 3.16 -11.33 24.29
CA ASN A 277 4.07 -12.47 24.54
C ASN A 277 3.74 -13.70 23.66
N VAL A 278 2.47 -13.88 23.29
CA VAL A 278 2.04 -14.97 22.41
C VAL A 278 2.14 -14.58 20.93
N VAL A 279 1.61 -13.42 20.58
CA VAL A 279 1.53 -12.94 19.18
C VAL A 279 2.89 -12.56 18.60
N LEU A 280 3.78 -11.97 19.42
CA LEU A 280 5.13 -11.58 19.02
C LEU A 280 6.17 -12.68 19.26
N HIS A 281 5.75 -13.85 19.73
CA HIS A 281 6.66 -14.94 19.99
C HIS A 281 7.44 -15.36 18.74
N ARG A 282 8.75 -15.53 18.85
CA ARG A 282 9.65 -15.80 17.72
C ARG A 282 9.24 -16.99 16.84
N ILE A 283 8.63 -18.03 17.41
CA ILE A 283 8.20 -19.24 16.70
C ILE A 283 6.69 -19.18 16.44
N TRP A 284 5.88 -18.86 17.44
CA TRP A 284 4.42 -18.88 17.35
C TRP A 284 3.83 -17.66 16.62
N GLY A 285 4.55 -16.57 16.52
CA GLY A 285 4.07 -15.36 15.83
C GLY A 285 3.71 -15.62 14.37
N ILE A 286 4.53 -16.38 13.62
CA ILE A 286 4.27 -16.70 12.21
C ILE A 286 3.03 -17.61 12.05
N PRO A 287 2.89 -18.74 12.76
CA PRO A 287 1.67 -19.55 12.71
C PRO A 287 0.40 -18.78 13.10
N ILE A 288 0.45 -17.95 14.15
CA ILE A 288 -0.70 -17.11 14.57
C ILE A 288 -1.06 -16.13 13.45
N PHE A 289 -0.05 -15.47 12.88
CA PHE A 289 -0.27 -14.57 11.75
C PHE A 289 -0.94 -15.28 10.56
N LEU A 290 -0.43 -16.45 10.18
CA LEU A 290 -1.04 -17.25 9.10
C LEU A 290 -2.46 -17.68 9.46
N GLY A 291 -2.72 -18.01 10.73
CA GLY A 291 -4.06 -18.33 11.25
C GLY A 291 -5.03 -17.15 11.13
N VAL A 292 -4.61 -15.94 11.49
CA VAL A 292 -5.43 -14.73 11.36
C VAL A 292 -5.69 -14.39 9.90
N MET A 293 -4.69 -14.54 9.03
CA MET A 293 -4.86 -14.35 7.58
C MET A 293 -5.79 -15.40 6.98
N TYR A 294 -5.67 -16.65 7.43
CA TYR A 294 -6.59 -17.71 7.04
C TYR A 294 -8.04 -17.38 7.44
N LEU A 295 -8.26 -16.89 8.67
CA LEU A 295 -9.58 -16.44 9.11
C LEU A 295 -10.11 -15.27 8.25
N MET A 296 -9.24 -14.35 7.84
CA MET A 296 -9.62 -13.27 6.91
C MET A 296 -10.12 -13.83 5.57
N PHE A 297 -9.40 -14.79 5.00
CA PHE A 297 -9.82 -15.43 3.74
C PHE A 297 -11.11 -16.23 3.91
N LEU A 298 -11.21 -17.00 4.98
CA LEU A 298 -12.40 -17.78 5.28
C LEU A 298 -13.64 -16.87 5.44
N PHE A 299 -13.49 -15.76 6.17
CA PHE A 299 -14.55 -14.78 6.32
C PHE A 299 -14.91 -14.13 4.98
N SER A 300 -13.93 -13.68 4.21
CA SER A 300 -14.15 -12.95 2.97
C SER A 300 -14.76 -13.85 1.87
N ILE A 301 -14.22 -15.06 1.69
CA ILE A 301 -14.66 -15.97 0.63
C ILE A 301 -15.98 -16.65 1.00
N ASN A 302 -16.11 -17.16 2.22
CA ASN A 302 -17.30 -17.91 2.58
C ASN A 302 -18.49 -17.01 2.92
N ILE A 303 -18.30 -16.01 3.79
CA ILE A 303 -19.42 -15.09 4.14
C ILE A 303 -19.68 -14.13 2.98
N GLY A 304 -18.62 -13.56 2.38
CA GLY A 304 -18.78 -12.71 1.19
C GLY A 304 -19.37 -13.49 0.01
N GLY A 305 -18.87 -14.71 -0.21
CA GLY A 305 -19.35 -15.60 -1.28
C GLY A 305 -20.81 -16.04 -1.12
N ALA A 306 -21.26 -16.26 0.11
CA ALA A 306 -22.66 -16.63 0.37
C ALA A 306 -23.69 -15.59 -0.15
N PHE A 307 -23.28 -14.34 -0.20
CA PHE A 307 -24.09 -13.25 -0.76
C PHE A 307 -23.79 -12.98 -2.24
N GLN A 308 -22.73 -13.56 -2.81
CA GLN A 308 -22.30 -13.26 -4.17
C GLN A 308 -23.35 -13.62 -5.21
N ASP A 309 -23.96 -14.81 -5.11
CA ASP A 309 -24.97 -15.28 -6.04
C ASP A 309 -26.25 -14.42 -6.00
N PHE A 310 -26.63 -13.91 -4.82
CA PHE A 310 -27.73 -12.96 -4.70
C PHE A 310 -27.48 -11.70 -5.54
N PHE A 311 -26.27 -11.13 -5.44
CA PHE A 311 -25.90 -9.95 -6.21
C PHE A 311 -25.72 -10.27 -7.70
N ASP A 312 -25.20 -11.45 -8.04
CA ASP A 312 -24.97 -11.87 -9.42
C ASP A 312 -26.29 -12.14 -10.14
N ILE A 313 -27.10 -13.10 -9.65
CA ILE A 313 -28.39 -13.46 -10.22
C ILE A 313 -29.34 -12.25 -10.21
N GLY A 314 -29.38 -11.50 -9.11
CA GLY A 314 -30.24 -10.33 -8.98
C GLY A 314 -29.90 -9.22 -9.98
N SER A 315 -28.61 -8.88 -10.11
CA SER A 315 -28.19 -7.84 -11.05
C SER A 315 -28.22 -8.32 -12.50
N GLU A 316 -27.97 -9.60 -12.78
CA GLU A 316 -28.14 -10.19 -14.12
C GLU A 316 -29.61 -10.15 -14.55
N THR A 317 -30.51 -10.55 -13.67
CA THR A 317 -31.97 -10.47 -13.91
C THR A 317 -32.44 -9.05 -14.20
N LEU A 318 -31.92 -8.05 -13.48
CA LEU A 318 -32.32 -6.65 -13.66
C LEU A 318 -31.67 -5.98 -14.86
N PHE A 319 -30.33 -6.02 -14.92
CA PHE A 319 -29.53 -5.19 -15.83
C PHE A 319 -29.15 -5.89 -17.13
N VAL A 320 -29.21 -7.22 -17.20
CA VAL A 320 -28.93 -7.95 -18.43
C VAL A 320 -30.24 -8.46 -19.02
N SER A 321 -30.88 -9.47 -18.41
CA SER A 321 -32.07 -10.14 -18.93
C SER A 321 -33.26 -9.21 -18.94
N GLY A 322 -33.51 -8.43 -17.88
CA GLY A 322 -34.58 -7.48 -17.77
C GLY A 322 -34.48 -6.31 -18.72
N LEU A 323 -33.25 -5.75 -18.85
CA LEU A 323 -32.99 -4.69 -19.82
C LEU A 323 -33.15 -5.21 -21.26
N ALA A 324 -32.65 -6.42 -21.57
CA ALA A 324 -32.87 -7.04 -22.88
C ALA A 324 -34.34 -7.23 -23.19
N ALA A 325 -35.11 -7.79 -22.26
CA ALA A 325 -36.54 -7.97 -22.43
C ALA A 325 -37.33 -6.64 -22.64
N ALA A 326 -36.97 -5.60 -21.87
CA ALA A 326 -37.56 -4.27 -22.03
C ALA A 326 -37.23 -3.63 -23.40
N LEU A 327 -35.98 -3.74 -23.85
CA LEU A 327 -35.54 -3.22 -25.15
C LEU A 327 -36.18 -3.99 -26.30
N HIS A 328 -36.39 -5.31 -26.17
CA HIS A 328 -37.12 -6.12 -27.15
C HIS A 328 -38.61 -5.73 -27.20
N ALA A 329 -39.24 -5.49 -26.06
CA ALA A 329 -40.63 -5.02 -26.00
C ALA A 329 -40.82 -3.65 -26.66
N LEU A 330 -39.77 -2.81 -26.63
CA LEU A 330 -39.73 -1.51 -27.32
C LEU A 330 -39.31 -1.63 -28.80
N GLN A 331 -39.18 -2.85 -29.33
CA GLN A 331 -38.77 -3.14 -30.72
C GLN A 331 -37.44 -2.45 -31.12
N MET A 332 -36.50 -2.28 -30.15
CA MET A 332 -35.20 -1.66 -30.44
C MET A 332 -34.34 -2.56 -31.32
N PRO A 333 -33.47 -1.97 -32.17
CA PRO A 333 -32.58 -2.75 -33.04
C PRO A 333 -31.67 -3.65 -32.21
N GLY A 334 -31.37 -4.85 -32.71
CA GLY A 334 -30.59 -5.86 -32.00
C GLY A 334 -29.20 -5.43 -31.56
N TRP A 335 -28.56 -4.56 -32.36
CA TRP A 335 -27.26 -4.00 -31.98
C TRP A 335 -27.32 -3.13 -30.71
N LEU A 336 -28.42 -2.43 -30.50
CA LEU A 336 -28.62 -1.60 -29.31
C LEU A 336 -28.88 -2.46 -28.07
N VAL A 337 -29.63 -3.56 -28.23
CA VAL A 337 -29.85 -4.56 -27.17
C VAL A 337 -28.52 -5.19 -26.77
N ALA A 338 -27.71 -5.63 -27.71
CA ALA A 338 -26.39 -6.21 -27.46
C ALA A 338 -25.46 -5.21 -26.75
N LEU A 339 -25.45 -3.94 -27.17
CA LEU A 339 -24.61 -2.92 -26.57
C LEU A 339 -25.04 -2.58 -25.14
N LEU A 340 -26.35 -2.39 -24.91
CA LEU A 340 -26.86 -1.94 -23.61
C LEU A 340 -27.00 -3.11 -22.61
N ALA A 341 -27.60 -4.23 -22.98
CA ALA A 341 -27.81 -5.36 -22.10
C ALA A 341 -26.51 -6.18 -21.92
N ASN A 342 -25.92 -6.68 -23.01
CA ASN A 342 -24.74 -7.55 -22.93
C ASN A 342 -23.42 -6.75 -22.76
N GLY A 343 -23.42 -5.45 -23.04
CA GLY A 343 -22.29 -4.57 -22.78
C GLY A 343 -22.39 -3.87 -21.43
N ILE A 344 -23.24 -2.86 -21.32
CA ILE A 344 -23.37 -2.04 -20.10
C ILE A 344 -23.98 -2.86 -18.95
N GLY A 345 -25.05 -3.59 -19.20
CA GLY A 345 -25.72 -4.43 -18.20
C GLY A 345 -24.79 -5.46 -17.60
N LYS A 346 -24.03 -6.19 -18.43
CA LYS A 346 -23.02 -7.16 -17.98
C LYS A 346 -21.88 -6.50 -17.23
N GLY A 347 -21.46 -5.31 -17.63
CA GLY A 347 -20.45 -4.54 -16.89
C GLY A 347 -20.90 -4.10 -15.50
N ILE A 348 -22.17 -3.70 -15.37
CA ILE A 348 -22.81 -3.39 -14.07
C ILE A 348 -22.90 -4.67 -13.24
N ASN A 349 -23.43 -5.75 -13.80
CA ASN A 349 -23.54 -7.06 -13.14
C ASN A 349 -22.17 -7.49 -12.58
N THR A 350 -21.16 -7.54 -13.42
CA THR A 350 -19.78 -7.89 -12.99
C THR A 350 -19.28 -7.01 -11.83
N THR A 351 -19.58 -5.71 -11.86
CA THR A 351 -19.13 -4.79 -10.79
C THR A 351 -19.89 -5.03 -9.47
N VAL A 352 -21.18 -5.32 -9.56
CA VAL A 352 -22.08 -5.53 -8.41
C VAL A 352 -21.81 -6.88 -7.74
N THR A 353 -21.50 -7.92 -8.51
CA THR A 353 -21.14 -9.26 -8.02
C THR A 353 -19.93 -9.25 -7.08
N PHE A 354 -19.01 -8.26 -7.21
CA PHE A 354 -17.85 -8.14 -6.32
C PHE A 354 -18.14 -7.47 -4.98
N ILE A 355 -19.26 -6.79 -4.82
CA ILE A 355 -19.58 -6.00 -3.63
C ILE A 355 -19.48 -6.82 -2.34
N PRO A 356 -20.09 -8.00 -2.20
CA PRO A 356 -20.11 -8.73 -0.94
C PRO A 356 -18.72 -9.26 -0.54
N VAL A 357 -17.99 -9.85 -1.47
CA VAL A 357 -16.66 -10.42 -1.19
C VAL A 357 -15.66 -9.33 -0.80
N ILE A 358 -15.62 -8.24 -1.56
CA ILE A 358 -14.72 -7.11 -1.29
C ILE A 358 -15.16 -6.35 -0.05
N GLY A 359 -16.48 -6.21 0.18
CA GLY A 359 -17.03 -5.61 1.39
C GLY A 359 -16.64 -6.38 2.65
N ALA A 360 -16.79 -7.70 2.64
CA ALA A 360 -16.37 -8.58 3.73
C ALA A 360 -14.85 -8.48 4.00
N MET A 361 -14.05 -8.43 2.94
CA MET A 361 -12.61 -8.26 3.05
C MET A 361 -12.23 -6.91 3.67
N PHE A 362 -12.82 -5.80 3.21
CA PHE A 362 -12.55 -4.49 3.80
C PHE A 362 -13.02 -4.38 5.25
N LEU A 363 -14.12 -5.05 5.59
CA LEU A 363 -14.62 -5.12 6.96
C LEU A 363 -13.61 -5.83 7.87
N PHE A 364 -13.08 -6.97 7.45
CA PHE A 364 -12.10 -7.72 8.22
C PHE A 364 -10.75 -6.98 8.30
N LEU A 365 -10.30 -6.34 7.21
CA LEU A 365 -9.11 -5.50 7.22
C LEU A 365 -9.25 -4.32 8.18
N ALA A 366 -10.39 -3.64 8.19
CA ALA A 366 -10.66 -2.57 9.14
C ALA A 366 -10.64 -3.07 10.58
N LEU A 367 -11.17 -4.28 10.83
CA LEU A 367 -11.10 -4.95 12.14
C LEU A 367 -9.65 -5.18 12.58
N LEU A 368 -8.79 -5.69 11.72
CA LEU A 368 -7.38 -5.93 12.03
C LEU A 368 -6.60 -4.63 12.24
N GLU A 369 -6.91 -3.59 11.46
CA GLU A 369 -6.28 -2.27 11.58
C GLU A 369 -6.68 -1.58 12.88
N ASP A 370 -7.98 -1.48 13.16
CA ASP A 370 -8.51 -0.81 14.35
C ASP A 370 -8.16 -1.56 15.65
N SER A 371 -8.02 -2.90 15.61
CA SER A 371 -7.59 -3.71 16.77
C SER A 371 -6.11 -3.49 17.14
N GLY A 372 -5.28 -2.93 16.25
CA GLY A 372 -3.84 -2.79 16.42
C GLY A 372 -3.04 -4.06 16.10
N TYR A 373 -3.67 -5.11 15.56
CA TYR A 373 -3.00 -6.35 15.17
C TYR A 373 -2.02 -6.18 14.00
N MET A 374 -2.33 -5.29 13.05
CA MET A 374 -1.52 -5.08 11.83
C MET A 374 -0.09 -4.64 12.15
N ALA A 375 0.11 -3.82 13.18
CA ALA A 375 1.43 -3.40 13.63
C ALA A 375 2.27 -4.59 14.11
N ARG A 376 1.65 -5.51 14.84
CA ARG A 376 2.30 -6.72 15.36
C ARG A 376 2.63 -7.72 14.27
N ALA A 377 1.72 -7.90 13.33
CA ALA A 377 1.96 -8.72 12.14
C ALA A 377 3.18 -8.23 11.34
N ALA A 378 3.28 -6.90 11.13
CA ALA A 378 4.43 -6.29 10.48
C ALA A 378 5.74 -6.54 11.25
N PHE A 379 5.72 -6.45 12.58
CA PHE A 379 6.88 -6.69 13.43
C PHE A 379 7.36 -8.15 13.37
N VAL A 380 6.43 -9.12 13.43
CA VAL A 380 6.76 -10.56 13.38
C VAL A 380 7.53 -10.93 12.10
N VAL A 381 7.20 -10.29 11.00
CA VAL A 381 7.75 -10.63 9.67
C VAL A 381 8.89 -9.70 9.25
N ASP A 382 9.15 -8.65 10.00
CA ASP A 382 10.14 -7.62 9.66
C ASP A 382 11.51 -8.22 9.31
N ARG A 383 12.01 -9.19 10.10
CA ARG A 383 13.29 -9.84 9.83
C ARG A 383 13.36 -10.52 8.46
N ALA A 384 12.28 -11.16 8.01
CA ALA A 384 12.21 -11.80 6.71
C ALA A 384 12.15 -10.75 5.58
N MET A 385 11.41 -9.67 5.80
CA MET A 385 11.29 -8.57 4.85
C MET A 385 12.58 -7.78 4.71
N CYS A 386 13.30 -7.53 5.80
CA CYS A 386 14.61 -6.88 5.77
C CYS A 386 15.63 -7.70 4.95
N ALA A 387 15.60 -9.02 5.00
CA ALA A 387 16.42 -9.87 4.14
C ALA A 387 16.14 -9.66 2.65
N LEU A 388 14.90 -9.29 2.29
CA LEU A 388 14.51 -8.91 0.93
C LEU A 388 14.79 -7.44 0.61
N GLY A 389 15.22 -6.66 1.60
CA GLY A 389 15.47 -5.22 1.48
C GLY A 389 14.22 -4.35 1.51
N LEU A 390 13.20 -4.82 2.19
CA LEU A 390 11.93 -4.14 2.45
C LEU A 390 11.71 -3.99 3.96
N PRO A 391 11.05 -2.93 4.43
CA PRO A 391 10.61 -2.83 5.81
C PRO A 391 9.47 -3.81 6.10
N GLY A 392 9.32 -4.25 7.34
CA GLY A 392 8.25 -5.17 7.75
C GLY A 392 6.84 -4.69 7.40
N LYS A 393 6.61 -3.37 7.40
CA LYS A 393 5.33 -2.76 6.96
C LYS A 393 4.93 -3.18 5.52
N ALA A 394 5.89 -3.48 4.63
CA ALA A 394 5.63 -3.89 3.26
C ALA A 394 4.95 -5.26 3.13
N PHE A 395 5.10 -6.10 4.15
CA PHE A 395 4.51 -7.43 4.16
C PHE A 395 2.98 -7.43 4.20
N VAL A 396 2.40 -6.48 4.92
CA VAL A 396 0.95 -6.35 5.05
C VAL A 396 0.25 -6.17 3.69
N PRO A 397 0.62 -5.19 2.85
CA PRO A 397 0.10 -5.09 1.49
C PRO A 397 0.30 -6.36 0.66
N MET A 398 1.46 -7.01 0.77
CA MET A 398 1.75 -8.22 -0.01
C MET A 398 0.82 -9.38 0.34
N ILE A 399 0.53 -9.59 1.62
CA ILE A 399 -0.41 -10.65 2.04
C ILE A 399 -1.84 -10.35 1.66
N VAL A 400 -2.27 -9.10 1.79
CA VAL A 400 -3.59 -8.67 1.29
C VAL A 400 -3.74 -9.00 -0.20
N GLY A 401 -2.63 -9.04 -0.96
CA GLY A 401 -2.58 -9.45 -2.35
C GLY A 401 -3.08 -10.87 -2.64
N PHE A 402 -3.00 -11.79 -1.69
CA PHE A 402 -3.61 -13.13 -1.84
C PHE A 402 -5.14 -13.08 -1.87
N GLY A 403 -5.76 -12.09 -1.23
CA GLY A 403 -7.20 -11.86 -1.34
C GLY A 403 -7.55 -11.04 -2.58
N CYS A 404 -6.99 -9.83 -2.67
CA CYS A 404 -7.21 -8.91 -3.77
C CYS A 404 -6.01 -7.96 -3.95
N ASN A 405 -5.52 -7.86 -5.19
CA ASN A 405 -4.38 -7.01 -5.50
C ASN A 405 -4.69 -5.50 -5.45
N VAL A 406 -5.96 -5.09 -5.58
CA VAL A 406 -6.34 -3.67 -5.52
C VAL A 406 -6.05 -3.06 -4.15
N PRO A 407 -6.59 -3.59 -3.03
CA PRO A 407 -6.24 -3.09 -1.70
C PRO A 407 -4.77 -3.31 -1.34
N ALA A 408 -4.11 -4.33 -1.88
CA ALA A 408 -2.68 -4.53 -1.73
C ALA A 408 -1.87 -3.35 -2.27
N VAL A 409 -2.14 -2.93 -3.51
CA VAL A 409 -1.50 -1.78 -4.14
C VAL A 409 -1.84 -0.48 -3.40
N MET A 410 -3.11 -0.29 -3.03
CA MET A 410 -3.52 0.89 -2.26
C MET A 410 -2.91 0.93 -0.85
N GLY A 411 -2.74 -0.23 -0.21
CA GLY A 411 -2.12 -0.35 1.11
C GLY A 411 -0.64 0.02 1.11
N ALA A 412 0.05 -0.11 -0.02
CA ALA A 412 1.46 0.26 -0.13
C ALA A 412 1.71 1.77 0.06
N ARG A 413 0.68 2.64 0.01
CA ARG A 413 0.80 4.07 0.34
C ARG A 413 1.18 4.34 1.80
N THR A 414 0.98 3.36 2.69
CA THR A 414 1.40 3.47 4.10
C THR A 414 2.92 3.39 4.27
N LEU A 415 3.65 3.04 3.21
CA LEU A 415 5.10 3.02 3.18
C LEU A 415 5.65 4.43 2.91
N GLU A 416 6.50 4.91 3.79
CA GLU A 416 7.05 6.27 3.79
C GLU A 416 7.97 6.50 2.59
N HIS A 417 8.88 5.55 2.31
CA HIS A 417 9.83 5.69 1.22
C HIS A 417 9.25 5.26 -0.14
N LYS A 418 9.40 6.14 -1.13
CA LYS A 418 8.96 5.90 -2.52
C LYS A 418 9.55 4.61 -3.11
N ARG A 419 10.81 4.29 -2.78
CA ARG A 419 11.49 3.07 -3.19
C ARG A 419 10.75 1.82 -2.71
N ASP A 420 10.49 1.74 -1.43
CA ASP A 420 9.85 0.58 -0.80
C ASP A 420 8.41 0.42 -1.27
N ARG A 421 7.70 1.54 -1.48
CA ARG A 421 6.36 1.56 -2.07
C ARG A 421 6.36 1.00 -3.50
N ILE A 422 7.29 1.44 -4.36
CA ILE A 422 7.40 0.93 -5.74
C ILE A 422 7.69 -0.57 -5.72
N LEU A 423 8.67 -1.01 -4.92
CA LEU A 423 9.08 -2.41 -4.83
C LEU A 423 7.92 -3.30 -4.36
N THR A 424 7.20 -2.88 -3.32
CA THR A 424 6.02 -3.60 -2.81
C THR A 424 4.91 -3.69 -3.85
N ILE A 425 4.60 -2.61 -4.57
CA ILE A 425 3.58 -2.60 -5.61
C ILE A 425 3.99 -3.49 -6.80
N MET A 426 5.27 -3.56 -7.13
CA MET A 426 5.78 -4.44 -8.19
C MET A 426 5.70 -5.93 -7.83
N MET A 427 5.82 -6.27 -6.55
CA MET A 427 5.78 -7.65 -6.06
C MET A 427 4.34 -8.14 -5.81
N SER A 428 3.46 -7.27 -5.31
CA SER A 428 2.10 -7.64 -4.88
C SER A 428 1.25 -8.38 -5.92
N PRO A 429 1.24 -8.06 -7.22
CA PRO A 429 0.37 -8.73 -8.18
C PRO A 429 0.76 -10.16 -8.53
N PHE A 430 1.96 -10.61 -8.14
CA PHE A 430 2.35 -12.03 -8.25
C PHE A 430 1.66 -12.91 -7.21
N MET A 431 1.10 -12.30 -6.14
CA MET A 431 0.28 -13.01 -5.17
C MET A 431 -1.05 -13.42 -5.84
N SER A 432 -1.39 -14.71 -5.71
CA SER A 432 -2.59 -15.25 -6.35
C SER A 432 -3.84 -14.79 -5.62
N CYS A 433 -4.67 -13.96 -6.23
CA CYS A 433 -5.94 -13.52 -5.66
C CYS A 433 -7.04 -14.58 -5.80
N GLY A 434 -8.14 -14.43 -5.03
CA GLY A 434 -9.27 -15.36 -5.05
C GLY A 434 -9.89 -15.61 -6.43
N ALA A 435 -9.93 -14.60 -7.29
CA ALA A 435 -10.41 -14.71 -8.66
C ALA A 435 -9.60 -15.68 -9.54
N ARG A 436 -8.29 -15.77 -9.32
CA ARG A 436 -7.45 -16.77 -10.00
C ARG A 436 -7.75 -18.19 -9.52
N LEU A 437 -8.12 -18.32 -8.25
CA LEU A 437 -8.42 -19.63 -7.67
C LEU A 437 -9.60 -20.31 -8.37
N ALA A 438 -10.62 -19.55 -8.80
CA ALA A 438 -11.74 -20.09 -9.57
C ALA A 438 -11.28 -20.74 -10.90
N ILE A 439 -10.35 -20.07 -11.62
CA ILE A 439 -9.77 -20.63 -12.85
C ILE A 439 -8.97 -21.89 -12.52
N PHE A 440 -8.16 -21.86 -11.46
CA PHE A 440 -7.35 -23.01 -11.03
C PHE A 440 -8.24 -24.21 -10.68
N ALA A 441 -9.38 -23.98 -10.02
CA ALA A 441 -10.31 -25.04 -9.65
C ALA A 441 -10.93 -25.73 -10.87
N VAL A 442 -11.34 -24.95 -11.88
CA VAL A 442 -11.86 -25.50 -13.15
C VAL A 442 -10.82 -26.37 -13.85
N PHE A 443 -9.60 -25.88 -13.98
CA PHE A 443 -8.52 -26.65 -14.61
C PHE A 443 -8.08 -27.85 -13.77
N ALA A 444 -8.13 -27.73 -12.42
CA ALA A 444 -7.87 -28.85 -11.52
C ALA A 444 -8.90 -29.97 -11.75
N ALA A 445 -10.17 -29.64 -11.83
CA ALA A 445 -11.24 -30.60 -12.09
C ALA A 445 -11.10 -31.26 -13.48
N ALA A 446 -10.77 -30.46 -14.52
CA ALA A 446 -10.68 -30.94 -15.88
C ALA A 446 -9.43 -31.82 -16.15
N PHE A 447 -8.26 -31.42 -15.63
CA PHE A 447 -6.97 -32.03 -16.00
C PHE A 447 -6.28 -32.78 -14.87
N PHE A 448 -6.58 -32.45 -13.59
CA PHE A 448 -5.88 -32.96 -12.42
C PHE A 448 -6.83 -33.51 -11.33
N PRO A 449 -7.79 -34.42 -11.67
CA PRO A 449 -8.82 -34.85 -10.72
C PRO A 449 -8.25 -35.50 -9.43
N SER A 450 -7.09 -36.14 -9.50
CA SER A 450 -6.43 -36.79 -8.36
C SER A 450 -5.35 -35.95 -7.67
N SER A 451 -4.88 -34.86 -8.29
CA SER A 451 -3.73 -34.07 -7.82
C SER A 451 -3.96 -32.55 -7.89
N GLY A 452 -5.21 -32.12 -8.02
CA GLY A 452 -5.57 -30.71 -8.17
C GLY A 452 -5.08 -29.84 -7.03
N GLN A 453 -5.14 -30.32 -5.77
CA GLN A 453 -4.64 -29.61 -4.59
C GLN A 453 -3.14 -29.33 -4.68
N ASN A 454 -2.35 -30.33 -5.06
CA ASN A 454 -0.89 -30.19 -5.22
C ASN A 454 -0.54 -29.22 -6.35
N MET A 455 -1.30 -29.25 -7.45
CA MET A 455 -1.14 -28.34 -8.56
C MET A 455 -1.40 -26.89 -8.14
N VAL A 456 -2.51 -26.62 -7.45
CA VAL A 456 -2.83 -25.28 -6.94
C VAL A 456 -1.76 -24.80 -5.96
N PHE A 457 -1.35 -25.64 -5.02
CA PHE A 457 -0.29 -25.32 -4.06
C PHE A 457 1.03 -24.97 -4.77
N THR A 458 1.41 -25.73 -5.78
CA THR A 458 2.60 -25.46 -6.59
C THR A 458 2.53 -24.10 -7.29
N LEU A 459 1.36 -23.73 -7.84
CA LEU A 459 1.16 -22.40 -8.44
C LEU A 459 1.33 -21.28 -7.42
N TYR A 460 0.82 -21.44 -6.19
CA TYR A 460 1.03 -20.45 -5.12
C TYR A 460 2.51 -20.28 -4.78
N LEU A 461 3.25 -21.39 -4.66
CA LEU A 461 4.70 -21.34 -4.40
C LEU A 461 5.47 -20.65 -5.53
N ILE A 462 5.10 -20.93 -6.80
CA ILE A 462 5.69 -20.27 -7.95
C ILE A 462 5.40 -18.76 -7.93
N GLY A 463 4.16 -18.35 -7.61
CA GLY A 463 3.79 -16.94 -7.49
C GLY A 463 4.64 -16.21 -6.46
N ILE A 464 4.79 -16.79 -5.26
CA ILE A 464 5.66 -16.25 -4.21
C ILE A 464 7.11 -16.18 -4.69
N GLY A 465 7.63 -17.26 -5.29
CA GLY A 465 9.00 -17.29 -5.82
C GLY A 465 9.25 -16.20 -6.87
N MET A 466 8.29 -15.95 -7.77
CA MET A 466 8.40 -14.90 -8.79
C MET A 466 8.29 -13.49 -8.21
N ALA A 467 7.48 -13.29 -7.16
CA ALA A 467 7.47 -12.04 -6.41
C ALA A 467 8.85 -11.76 -5.79
N LEU A 468 9.44 -12.76 -5.11
CA LEU A 468 10.77 -12.65 -4.51
C LEU A 468 11.85 -12.39 -5.57
N LEU A 469 11.81 -13.12 -6.69
CA LEU A 469 12.74 -12.91 -7.81
C LEU A 469 12.65 -11.48 -8.36
N THR A 470 11.44 -10.99 -8.59
CA THR A 470 11.19 -9.60 -9.05
C THR A 470 11.74 -8.60 -8.04
N GLY A 471 11.46 -8.79 -6.75
CA GLY A 471 11.98 -7.95 -5.68
C GLY A 471 13.52 -7.91 -5.66
N LEU A 472 14.17 -9.06 -5.73
CA LEU A 472 15.63 -9.18 -5.75
C LEU A 472 16.26 -8.54 -7.00
N VAL A 473 15.67 -8.76 -8.19
CA VAL A 473 16.15 -8.15 -9.44
C VAL A 473 16.05 -6.64 -9.37
N LEU A 474 14.89 -6.09 -8.99
CA LEU A 474 14.69 -4.64 -8.93
C LEU A 474 15.54 -3.97 -7.85
N ARG A 475 15.70 -4.60 -6.68
CA ARG A 475 16.59 -4.11 -5.61
C ARG A 475 18.04 -4.01 -6.07
N LYS A 476 18.54 -5.03 -6.80
CA LYS A 476 19.92 -5.06 -7.27
C LYS A 476 20.18 -4.20 -8.51
N THR A 477 19.12 -3.66 -9.12
CA THR A 477 19.23 -2.89 -10.37
C THR A 477 18.71 -1.45 -10.23
N LEU A 478 17.41 -1.23 -10.33
CA LEU A 478 16.78 0.10 -10.41
C LEU A 478 16.53 0.74 -9.04
N LEU A 479 16.26 -0.06 -8.01
CA LEU A 479 15.83 0.39 -6.69
C LEU A 479 16.88 0.06 -5.62
N GLN A 480 18.12 0.48 -5.87
CA GLN A 480 19.23 0.30 -4.94
C GLN A 480 19.04 1.18 -3.70
N GLY A 481 19.58 0.74 -2.56
CA GLY A 481 19.52 1.43 -1.27
C GLY A 481 19.23 0.48 -0.11
N GLU A 482 19.38 0.97 1.09
CA GLU A 482 19.02 0.25 2.31
C GLU A 482 17.54 0.38 2.62
N PRO A 483 16.91 -0.64 3.23
CA PRO A 483 15.54 -0.51 3.71
C PRO A 483 15.48 0.54 4.82
N SER A 484 14.38 1.27 4.89
CA SER A 484 14.15 2.19 6.00
C SER A 484 14.18 1.43 7.33
N PRO A 485 14.84 1.95 8.36
CA PRO A 485 14.80 1.34 9.68
C PRO A 485 13.36 1.26 10.15
N PHE A 486 12.95 0.06 10.59
CA PHE A 486 11.60 -0.18 11.05
C PHE A 486 11.50 0.11 12.54
N VAL A 487 11.16 1.36 12.87
CA VAL A 487 10.80 1.74 14.23
C VAL A 487 9.28 1.89 14.26
N LEU A 488 8.59 0.95 14.90
CA LEU A 488 7.14 0.99 15.04
C LEU A 488 6.75 0.89 16.52
N GLU A 489 6.02 1.87 17.00
CA GLU A 489 5.32 1.73 18.27
C GLU A 489 4.16 0.75 18.11
N LEU A 490 4.10 -0.24 19.00
CA LEU A 490 2.98 -1.16 19.06
C LEU A 490 1.81 -0.45 19.77
N PRO A 491 0.75 -0.07 19.05
CA PRO A 491 -0.41 0.55 19.67
C PRO A 491 -1.04 -0.43 20.68
N SER A 492 -1.68 0.07 21.74
CA SER A 492 -2.45 -0.79 22.62
C SER A 492 -3.58 -1.48 21.85
N TYR A 493 -3.95 -2.71 22.26
CA TYR A 493 -5.13 -3.35 21.69
C TYR A 493 -6.39 -2.56 22.04
N HIS A 494 -7.19 -2.28 21.05
CA HIS A 494 -8.49 -1.65 21.22
C HIS A 494 -9.60 -2.56 20.69
N VAL A 495 -10.74 -2.58 21.39
CA VAL A 495 -11.94 -3.21 20.85
C VAL A 495 -12.53 -2.23 19.83
N PRO A 496 -12.62 -2.62 18.56
CA PRO A 496 -13.11 -1.71 17.52
C PRO A 496 -14.57 -1.32 17.74
N HIS A 497 -14.89 -0.05 17.51
CA HIS A 497 -16.27 0.41 17.51
C HIS A 497 -16.97 0.01 16.22
N VAL A 498 -18.04 -0.79 16.30
CA VAL A 498 -18.75 -1.34 15.16
C VAL A 498 -19.18 -0.25 14.16
N LYS A 499 -19.65 0.90 14.64
CA LYS A 499 -20.06 2.02 13.78
C LYS A 499 -18.88 2.59 12.96
N THR A 500 -17.72 2.77 13.58
CA THR A 500 -16.50 3.27 12.91
C THR A 500 -16.00 2.26 11.89
N LEU A 501 -15.99 0.98 12.28
CA LEU A 501 -15.59 -0.14 11.44
C LEU A 501 -16.44 -0.24 10.17
N LEU A 502 -17.76 -0.19 10.31
CA LEU A 502 -18.69 -0.22 9.18
C LEU A 502 -18.53 1.02 8.28
N LEU A 503 -18.30 2.20 8.87
CA LEU A 503 -18.09 3.43 8.11
C LEU A 503 -16.81 3.38 7.28
N HIS A 504 -15.68 2.93 7.88
CA HIS A 504 -14.41 2.78 7.18
C HIS A 504 -14.50 1.73 6.06
N ALA A 505 -15.11 0.58 6.33
CA ALA A 505 -15.34 -0.45 5.33
C ALA A 505 -16.21 0.07 4.17
N TRP A 506 -17.31 0.79 4.48
CA TRP A 506 -18.19 1.38 3.48
C TRP A 506 -17.50 2.42 2.60
N GLN A 507 -16.74 3.34 3.18
CA GLN A 507 -16.00 4.36 2.42
C GLN A 507 -14.99 3.73 1.45
N ARG A 508 -14.28 2.69 1.89
CA ARG A 508 -13.35 1.95 1.05
C ARG A 508 -14.09 1.20 -0.07
N LEU A 509 -15.19 0.54 0.26
CA LEU A 509 -16.03 -0.20 -0.69
C LEU A 509 -16.65 0.74 -1.73
N GLN A 510 -17.29 1.83 -1.32
CA GLN A 510 -17.87 2.84 -2.23
C GLN A 510 -16.80 3.39 -3.18
N GLY A 511 -15.64 3.75 -2.61
CA GLY A 511 -14.50 4.21 -3.41
C GLY A 511 -14.02 3.17 -4.42
N PHE A 512 -14.05 1.88 -4.10
CA PHE A 512 -13.71 0.79 -5.02
C PHE A 512 -14.76 0.64 -6.11
N VAL A 513 -16.05 0.48 -5.76
CA VAL A 513 -17.15 0.22 -6.70
C VAL A 513 -17.24 1.31 -7.77
N VAL A 514 -17.18 2.59 -7.36
CA VAL A 514 -17.24 3.72 -8.30
C VAL A 514 -16.03 3.73 -9.24
N ARG A 515 -14.84 3.45 -8.73
CA ARG A 515 -13.62 3.46 -9.55
C ARG A 515 -13.53 2.26 -10.49
N ALA A 516 -13.85 1.07 -9.98
CA ALA A 516 -13.87 -0.15 -10.78
C ALA A 516 -14.96 -0.09 -11.85
N GLY A 517 -16.18 0.33 -11.50
CA GLY A 517 -17.29 0.45 -12.41
C GLY A 517 -17.04 1.40 -13.58
N ARG A 518 -16.43 2.56 -13.32
CA ARG A 518 -16.04 3.53 -14.38
C ARG A 518 -15.10 2.93 -15.44
N LEU A 519 -14.38 1.89 -15.08
CA LEU A 519 -13.42 1.25 -15.98
C LEU A 519 -13.98 -0.05 -16.57
N ILE A 520 -14.63 -0.88 -15.75
CA ILE A 520 -15.16 -2.19 -16.16
C ILE A 520 -16.31 -2.00 -17.16
N VAL A 521 -17.27 -1.11 -16.88
CA VAL A 521 -18.48 -0.93 -17.72
C VAL A 521 -18.14 -0.55 -19.17
N PRO A 522 -17.29 0.47 -19.47
CA PRO A 522 -16.96 0.79 -20.87
C PRO A 522 -16.20 -0.34 -21.59
N ILE A 523 -15.42 -1.10 -20.85
CA ILE A 523 -14.64 -2.19 -21.46
C ILE A 523 -15.52 -3.40 -21.71
N CYS A 524 -16.45 -3.74 -20.80
CA CYS A 524 -17.48 -4.76 -21.04
C CYS A 524 -18.37 -4.36 -22.24
N MET A 525 -18.70 -3.07 -22.36
CA MET A 525 -19.41 -2.55 -23.53
C MET A 525 -18.62 -2.78 -24.84
N LEU A 526 -17.33 -2.50 -24.83
CA LEU A 526 -16.47 -2.77 -25.99
C LEU A 526 -16.41 -4.25 -26.35
N ILE A 527 -16.24 -5.12 -25.36
CA ILE A 527 -16.20 -6.58 -25.58
C ILE A 527 -17.55 -7.11 -26.01
N GLY A 528 -18.66 -6.64 -25.41
CA GLY A 528 -20.00 -6.97 -25.83
C GLY A 528 -20.26 -6.58 -27.29
N ALA A 529 -19.79 -5.41 -27.71
CA ALA A 529 -19.85 -4.97 -29.10
C ALA A 529 -19.02 -5.87 -30.04
N LEU A 530 -17.78 -6.20 -29.65
CA LEU A 530 -16.91 -7.11 -30.43
C LEU A 530 -17.46 -8.53 -30.52
N ASN A 531 -18.20 -8.97 -29.52
CA ASN A 531 -18.85 -10.29 -29.51
C ASN A 531 -20.17 -10.30 -30.33
N ALA A 532 -20.90 -9.18 -30.37
CA ALA A 532 -22.14 -9.07 -31.11
C ALA A 532 -21.93 -8.93 -32.64
N ILE A 533 -20.85 -8.25 -33.07
CA ILE A 533 -20.54 -8.03 -34.47
C ILE A 533 -19.86 -9.27 -35.04
N GLN A 534 -20.42 -9.84 -36.12
CA GLN A 534 -19.83 -10.96 -36.85
C GLN A 534 -18.83 -10.44 -37.91
N VAL A 535 -17.96 -11.35 -38.40
CA VAL A 535 -16.96 -11.06 -39.43
C VAL A 535 -17.61 -10.64 -40.77
N ASP A 536 -18.83 -11.09 -41.04
CA ASP A 536 -19.62 -10.75 -42.24
C ASP A 536 -20.38 -9.42 -42.09
N GLY A 537 -20.24 -8.71 -40.97
CA GLY A 537 -20.92 -7.48 -40.65
C GLY A 537 -22.35 -7.65 -40.14
N SER A 538 -22.85 -8.86 -40.00
CA SER A 538 -24.14 -9.14 -39.37
C SER A 538 -24.05 -9.01 -37.85
N ILE A 539 -25.18 -8.75 -37.21
CA ILE A 539 -25.23 -8.60 -35.74
C ILE A 539 -25.98 -9.80 -35.16
N SER A 540 -25.32 -10.55 -34.30
CA SER A 540 -25.92 -11.68 -33.58
C SER A 540 -26.13 -11.33 -32.12
N MET A 541 -27.26 -11.75 -31.56
CA MET A 541 -27.63 -11.50 -30.16
C MET A 541 -27.12 -12.59 -29.21
N GLY A 542 -26.53 -13.69 -29.71
CA GLY A 542 -26.06 -14.81 -28.90
C GLY A 542 -24.74 -14.51 -28.19
N GLU A 543 -24.64 -14.85 -26.89
CA GLU A 543 -23.35 -14.89 -26.19
C GLU A 543 -22.45 -15.97 -26.80
N GLY A 544 -21.14 -15.65 -27.03
CA GLY A 544 -20.15 -16.63 -27.43
C GLY A 544 -20.12 -17.02 -28.91
N ASN A 545 -20.55 -16.15 -29.80
CA ASN A 545 -20.64 -16.47 -31.25
C ASN A 545 -19.26 -16.81 -31.86
N VAL A 546 -19.13 -18.00 -32.42
CA VAL A 546 -17.90 -18.52 -33.04
C VAL A 546 -17.38 -17.63 -34.20
N ASN A 547 -18.28 -16.92 -34.88
CA ASN A 547 -17.97 -16.03 -35.99
C ASN A 547 -17.86 -14.53 -35.56
N SER A 548 -17.83 -14.22 -34.25
CA SER A 548 -17.70 -12.85 -33.79
C SER A 548 -16.32 -12.24 -34.09
N LEU A 549 -16.25 -10.90 -34.11
CA LEU A 549 -14.96 -10.18 -34.20
C LEU A 549 -14.03 -10.53 -33.03
N LEU A 550 -14.58 -10.77 -31.84
CA LEU A 550 -13.80 -11.21 -30.68
C LEU A 550 -13.17 -12.59 -30.93
N SER A 551 -13.92 -13.52 -31.52
CA SER A 551 -13.42 -14.85 -31.89
C SER A 551 -12.38 -14.77 -33.01
N ALA A 552 -12.59 -13.92 -34.01
CA ALA A 552 -11.61 -13.68 -35.08
C ALA A 552 -10.32 -13.06 -34.52
N PHE A 553 -10.42 -12.09 -33.61
CA PHE A 553 -9.28 -11.53 -32.88
C PHE A 553 -8.55 -12.61 -32.06
N GLY A 554 -9.29 -13.47 -31.35
CA GLY A 554 -8.75 -14.61 -30.63
C GLY A 554 -7.92 -15.53 -31.55
N ARG A 555 -8.47 -15.91 -32.70
CA ARG A 555 -7.77 -16.73 -33.71
C ARG A 555 -6.50 -16.05 -34.23
N TRP A 556 -6.56 -14.74 -34.49
CA TRP A 556 -5.41 -13.96 -34.95
C TRP A 556 -4.29 -13.87 -33.92
N VAL A 557 -4.61 -13.79 -32.64
CA VAL A 557 -3.62 -13.69 -31.55
C VAL A 557 -3.10 -15.05 -31.12
N THR A 558 -3.86 -16.13 -31.27
CA THR A 558 -3.52 -17.50 -30.83
C THR A 558 -2.12 -17.99 -31.26
N PRO A 559 -1.60 -17.69 -32.47
CA PRO A 559 -0.25 -18.08 -32.86
C PRO A 559 0.86 -17.60 -31.94
N VAL A 560 0.68 -16.45 -31.26
CA VAL A 560 1.63 -15.92 -30.27
C VAL A 560 1.77 -16.86 -29.09
N PHE A 561 0.73 -17.60 -28.74
CA PHE A 561 0.70 -18.51 -27.61
C PHE A 561 1.00 -19.97 -27.95
N THR A 562 1.23 -20.27 -29.23
CA THR A 562 1.63 -21.63 -29.69
C THR A 562 2.88 -22.16 -28.96
N PRO A 563 3.94 -21.35 -28.69
CA PRO A 563 5.12 -21.82 -27.97
C PRO A 563 4.86 -22.29 -26.54
N MET A 564 3.75 -21.91 -25.91
CA MET A 564 3.33 -22.37 -24.59
C MET A 564 2.29 -23.48 -24.62
N GLY A 565 2.05 -24.10 -25.79
CA GLY A 565 1.18 -25.28 -25.95
C GLY A 565 -0.29 -24.98 -26.25
N ILE A 566 -0.63 -23.77 -26.71
CA ILE A 566 -1.97 -23.43 -27.20
C ILE A 566 -1.98 -23.61 -28.71
N HIS A 567 -2.66 -24.69 -29.21
CA HIS A 567 -2.78 -24.93 -30.64
C HIS A 567 -3.68 -23.89 -31.33
N ALA A 568 -3.53 -23.71 -32.64
CA ALA A 568 -4.30 -22.74 -33.43
C ALA A 568 -5.83 -22.92 -33.29
N ASP A 569 -6.29 -24.13 -33.12
CA ASP A 569 -7.71 -24.47 -32.97
C ASP A 569 -8.21 -24.15 -31.55
N ASN A 570 -7.32 -23.91 -30.58
CA ASN A 570 -7.65 -23.59 -29.19
C ASN A 570 -7.74 -22.05 -28.95
N TRP A 571 -8.31 -21.33 -29.92
CA TRP A 571 -8.56 -19.90 -29.81
C TRP A 571 -9.49 -19.52 -28.63
N PRO A 572 -10.42 -20.39 -28.12
CA PRO A 572 -11.19 -20.04 -26.90
C PRO A 572 -10.31 -19.78 -25.69
N ALA A 573 -9.22 -20.54 -25.52
CA ALA A 573 -8.26 -20.30 -24.44
C ALA A 573 -7.65 -18.90 -24.54
N THR A 574 -7.32 -18.45 -25.77
CA THR A 574 -6.79 -17.09 -26.01
C THR A 574 -7.83 -16.01 -25.72
N VAL A 575 -9.09 -16.20 -26.14
CA VAL A 575 -10.18 -15.29 -25.79
C VAL A 575 -10.34 -15.21 -24.27
N GLY A 576 -10.25 -16.36 -23.57
CA GLY A 576 -10.24 -16.42 -22.11
C GLY A 576 -9.12 -15.57 -21.47
N LEU A 577 -7.89 -15.59 -22.05
CA LEU A 577 -6.81 -14.72 -21.58
C LEU A 577 -7.12 -13.23 -21.75
N VAL A 578 -7.70 -12.87 -22.88
CA VAL A 578 -8.06 -11.46 -23.18
C VAL A 578 -9.19 -10.97 -22.27
N THR A 579 -10.25 -11.77 -22.12
CA THR A 579 -11.35 -11.43 -21.19
C THR A 579 -10.90 -11.40 -19.74
N GLY A 580 -9.95 -12.26 -19.35
CA GLY A 580 -9.36 -12.31 -18.02
C GLY A 580 -8.49 -11.09 -17.64
N ILE A 581 -8.09 -10.26 -18.60
CA ILE A 581 -7.49 -8.95 -18.32
C ILE A 581 -8.51 -8.03 -17.64
N LEU A 582 -9.76 -8.13 -17.99
CA LEU A 582 -10.84 -7.32 -17.45
C LEU A 582 -11.23 -7.75 -16.04
N ALA A 583 -11.74 -8.99 -15.98
CA ALA A 583 -12.12 -9.63 -14.74
C ALA A 583 -11.82 -11.14 -14.88
N LYS A 584 -11.06 -11.66 -13.94
CA LYS A 584 -10.56 -13.05 -14.03
C LYS A 584 -11.68 -14.07 -13.85
N GLU A 585 -12.76 -13.71 -13.18
CA GLU A 585 -13.95 -14.55 -13.03
C GLU A 585 -14.68 -14.77 -14.35
N VAL A 586 -14.70 -13.75 -15.22
CA VAL A 586 -15.33 -13.84 -16.55
C VAL A 586 -14.65 -14.89 -17.44
N VAL A 587 -13.40 -15.25 -17.17
CA VAL A 587 -12.67 -16.30 -17.89
C VAL A 587 -13.44 -17.63 -17.86
N VAL A 588 -13.92 -18.03 -16.68
CA VAL A 588 -14.62 -19.31 -16.50
C VAL A 588 -15.91 -19.32 -17.31
N GLY A 589 -16.72 -18.27 -17.24
CA GLY A 589 -17.94 -18.15 -18.05
C GLY A 589 -17.66 -18.13 -19.56
N SER A 590 -16.65 -17.34 -19.99
CA SER A 590 -16.26 -17.29 -21.40
C SER A 590 -15.77 -18.63 -21.93
N LEU A 591 -14.96 -19.36 -21.18
CA LEU A 591 -14.48 -20.69 -21.56
C LEU A 591 -15.65 -21.69 -21.63
N ASN A 592 -16.57 -21.66 -20.64
CA ASN A 592 -17.74 -22.52 -20.65
C ASN A 592 -18.56 -22.31 -21.93
N THR A 593 -18.94 -21.07 -22.22
CA THR A 593 -19.76 -20.72 -23.38
C THR A 593 -19.07 -21.14 -24.70
N LEU A 594 -17.78 -20.81 -24.87
CA LEU A 594 -17.07 -21.06 -26.11
C LEU A 594 -16.79 -22.58 -26.35
N TYR A 595 -16.41 -23.30 -25.30
CA TYR A 595 -16.18 -24.75 -25.45
C TYR A 595 -17.49 -25.55 -25.58
N SER A 596 -18.59 -25.11 -24.96
CA SER A 596 -19.91 -25.71 -25.18
C SER A 596 -20.36 -25.57 -26.64
N GLN A 597 -20.15 -24.41 -27.25
CA GLN A 597 -20.50 -24.19 -28.66
C GLN A 597 -19.61 -25.00 -29.61
N ILE A 598 -18.30 -25.04 -29.38
CA ILE A 598 -17.39 -25.87 -30.22
C ILE A 598 -17.69 -27.36 -30.06
N GLY A 599 -18.07 -27.76 -28.84
CA GLY A 599 -18.46 -29.15 -28.56
C GLY A 599 -19.86 -29.52 -29.06
N HIS A 600 -20.60 -28.61 -29.69
CA HIS A 600 -22.01 -28.81 -30.07
C HIS A 600 -22.87 -29.29 -28.90
N LEU A 601 -22.50 -28.93 -27.67
CA LEU A 601 -23.28 -29.22 -26.49
C LEU A 601 -24.46 -28.24 -26.49
N THR A 602 -25.68 -28.75 -26.78
CA THR A 602 -26.89 -27.95 -26.77
C THR A 602 -27.11 -27.38 -25.37
N ALA A 603 -26.91 -26.07 -25.20
CA ALA A 603 -27.49 -25.37 -24.07
C ALA A 603 -29.02 -25.52 -24.20
N ILE A 604 -29.65 -26.08 -23.20
CA ILE A 604 -31.14 -26.11 -23.09
C ILE A 604 -31.51 -24.61 -22.99
N ALA A 605 -31.99 -24.04 -24.09
CA ALA A 605 -32.55 -22.71 -24.09
C ALA A 605 -33.72 -22.73 -23.10
N PRO A 606 -33.77 -21.80 -22.13
CA PRO A 606 -34.94 -21.70 -21.26
C PRO A 606 -36.17 -21.43 -22.15
N THR A 607 -37.06 -22.38 -22.18
CA THR A 607 -38.33 -22.32 -22.96
C THR A 607 -39.39 -21.39 -22.40
N ASP A 608 -39.14 -20.86 -21.21
CA ASP A 608 -40.05 -19.93 -20.53
C ASP A 608 -39.62 -18.49 -20.73
N GLY A 609 -40.57 -17.63 -21.12
CA GLY A 609 -40.34 -16.18 -21.29
C GLY A 609 -39.74 -15.55 -20.04
N PHE A 610 -39.03 -14.44 -20.21
CA PHE A 610 -38.40 -13.69 -19.11
C PHE A 610 -39.37 -13.45 -17.95
N GLN A 611 -39.05 -13.93 -16.76
CA GLN A 611 -39.84 -13.78 -15.54
C GLN A 611 -39.00 -13.06 -14.48
N LEU A 612 -39.15 -11.73 -14.40
CA LEU A 612 -38.42 -10.88 -13.43
C LEU A 612 -38.51 -11.40 -11.98
N TRP A 613 -39.78 -11.78 -11.60
CA TRP A 613 -40.02 -12.19 -10.22
C TRP A 613 -39.42 -13.52 -9.86
N ALA A 614 -39.40 -14.46 -10.79
CA ALA A 614 -38.77 -15.77 -10.60
C ALA A 614 -37.24 -15.62 -10.37
N GLY A 615 -36.53 -14.81 -11.19
CA GLY A 615 -35.12 -14.56 -11.03
C GLY A 615 -34.77 -13.85 -9.71
N LEU A 616 -35.60 -12.90 -9.27
CA LEU A 616 -35.38 -12.23 -7.96
C LEU A 616 -35.63 -13.17 -6.77
N VAL A 617 -36.59 -14.08 -6.87
CA VAL A 617 -36.84 -15.12 -5.86
C VAL A 617 -35.71 -16.12 -5.82
N GLU A 618 -35.18 -16.52 -6.98
CA GLU A 618 -34.00 -17.38 -7.09
C GLU A 618 -32.77 -16.73 -6.46
N ALA A 619 -32.52 -15.45 -6.75
CA ALA A 619 -31.51 -14.67 -6.10
C ALA A 619 -31.66 -14.67 -4.57
N ALA A 620 -32.87 -14.48 -4.05
CA ALA A 620 -33.14 -14.49 -2.62
C ALA A 620 -32.92 -15.88 -1.98
N ARG A 621 -33.26 -16.95 -2.70
CA ARG A 621 -33.07 -18.34 -2.25
C ARG A 621 -31.58 -18.76 -2.20
N SER A 622 -30.75 -18.19 -3.03
CA SER A 622 -29.32 -18.51 -3.03
C SER A 622 -28.63 -18.20 -1.70
N ILE A 623 -29.11 -17.18 -0.95
CA ILE A 623 -28.51 -16.81 0.35
C ILE A 623 -28.61 -17.96 1.38
N PRO A 624 -29.80 -18.48 1.75
CA PRO A 624 -29.90 -19.56 2.72
C PRO A 624 -29.25 -20.86 2.22
N GLU A 625 -29.27 -21.13 0.93
CA GLU A 625 -28.62 -22.29 0.33
C GLU A 625 -27.10 -22.23 0.53
N ASN A 626 -26.47 -21.11 0.18
CA ASN A 626 -25.04 -20.90 0.36
C ASN A 626 -24.63 -20.85 1.83
N LEU A 627 -25.44 -20.24 2.71
CA LEU A 627 -25.20 -20.24 4.15
C LEU A 627 -25.26 -21.66 4.76
N SER A 628 -26.13 -22.53 4.26
CA SER A 628 -26.20 -23.93 4.73
C SER A 628 -24.94 -24.73 4.43
N GLN A 629 -24.21 -24.37 3.35
CA GLN A 629 -22.96 -25.01 2.93
C GLN A 629 -21.74 -24.56 3.74
N LEU A 630 -21.84 -23.45 4.53
CA LEU A 630 -20.74 -22.95 5.35
C LEU A 630 -20.20 -23.96 6.36
N GLY A 631 -21.06 -24.83 6.89
CA GLY A 631 -20.66 -25.89 7.82
C GLY A 631 -19.66 -26.88 7.21
N GLY A 632 -19.82 -27.23 5.94
CA GLY A 632 -18.87 -28.08 5.19
C GLY A 632 -17.57 -27.37 4.83
N ALA A 633 -17.62 -26.08 4.55
CA ALA A 633 -16.44 -25.27 4.20
C ALA A 633 -15.48 -25.09 5.38
N VAL A 634 -16.00 -25.01 6.61
CA VAL A 634 -15.17 -24.95 7.85
C VAL A 634 -14.46 -26.30 8.09
N ALA A 635 -15.11 -27.41 7.75
CA ALA A 635 -14.54 -28.74 7.92
C ALA A 635 -13.45 -29.07 6.89
N ASN A 636 -13.49 -28.46 5.71
CA ASN A 636 -12.50 -28.69 4.65
C ASN A 636 -12.06 -27.36 4.00
N PRO A 637 -11.12 -26.63 4.64
CA PRO A 637 -10.72 -25.29 4.24
C PRO A 637 -10.03 -25.20 2.87
N ILE A 638 -9.49 -26.30 2.38
CA ILE A 638 -8.84 -26.36 1.07
C ILE A 638 -9.89 -26.56 -0.05
N ALA A 639 -11.04 -27.13 0.29
CA ALA A 639 -12.19 -27.29 -0.56
C ALA A 639 -13.24 -26.17 -0.37
N ALA A 640 -12.92 -25.10 0.37
CA ALA A 640 -13.75 -23.90 0.45
C ALA A 640 -13.87 -23.28 -0.94
N GLN A 641 -14.80 -23.81 -1.68
CA GLN A 641 -15.12 -23.40 -3.03
C GLN A 641 -15.90 -22.09 -2.92
N ALA A 642 -15.39 -21.02 -3.53
CA ALA A 642 -16.32 -20.11 -4.19
C ALA A 642 -17.32 -20.99 -4.98
N PRO A 643 -18.62 -20.66 -4.99
CA PRO A 643 -19.58 -21.45 -5.73
C PRO A 643 -19.03 -21.63 -7.13
N ILE A 644 -18.59 -22.86 -7.42
CA ILE A 644 -18.11 -23.21 -8.73
C ILE A 644 -19.41 -23.34 -9.51
N HIS A 645 -19.66 -22.41 -10.41
CA HIS A 645 -20.48 -22.72 -11.55
C HIS A 645 -19.80 -23.93 -12.20
N THR A 646 -20.27 -25.12 -11.85
CA THR A 646 -19.73 -26.37 -12.36
C THR A 646 -19.94 -26.31 -13.86
N LEU A 647 -18.82 -26.25 -14.60
CA LEU A 647 -18.84 -26.45 -16.04
C LEU A 647 -19.55 -27.79 -16.30
N ASP A 648 -20.47 -27.81 -17.24
CA ASP A 648 -21.10 -29.06 -17.67
C ASP A 648 -20.02 -30.14 -17.95
N GLN A 649 -20.22 -31.35 -17.44
CA GLN A 649 -19.22 -32.40 -17.54
C GLN A 649 -18.76 -32.65 -19.00
N GLY A 650 -19.61 -32.35 -19.99
CA GLY A 650 -19.28 -32.38 -21.41
C GLY A 650 -18.18 -31.39 -21.81
N VAL A 651 -18.15 -30.19 -21.19
CA VAL A 651 -17.18 -29.15 -21.52
C VAL A 651 -15.76 -29.53 -21.08
N TYR A 652 -15.61 -30.26 -19.98
CA TYR A 652 -14.30 -30.78 -19.55
C TYR A 652 -13.66 -31.71 -20.61
N GLY A 653 -14.46 -32.56 -21.22
CA GLY A 653 -13.98 -33.43 -22.29
C GLY A 653 -13.52 -32.67 -23.54
N VAL A 654 -14.24 -31.61 -23.91
CA VAL A 654 -13.86 -30.72 -25.02
C VAL A 654 -12.57 -29.97 -24.67
N MET A 655 -12.44 -29.35 -23.49
CA MET A 655 -11.22 -28.69 -23.05
C MET A 655 -10.00 -29.65 -23.12
N TYR A 656 -10.16 -30.87 -22.65
CA TYR A 656 -9.07 -31.88 -22.66
C TYR A 656 -8.53 -32.17 -24.05
N ARG A 657 -9.38 -32.13 -25.08
CA ARG A 657 -8.98 -32.37 -26.48
C ARG A 657 -8.21 -31.20 -27.10
N TYR A 658 -8.53 -29.98 -26.71
CA TYR A 658 -7.94 -28.79 -27.31
C TYR A 658 -6.64 -28.35 -26.63
N PHE A 659 -6.42 -28.73 -25.38
CA PHE A 659 -5.13 -28.53 -24.71
C PHE A 659 -4.21 -29.73 -24.92
N ASP A 660 -2.89 -29.51 -24.96
CA ASP A 660 -1.90 -30.62 -25.01
C ASP A 660 -1.79 -31.30 -23.62
N GLY A 661 -2.90 -31.93 -23.21
CA GLY A 661 -3.02 -32.65 -21.96
C GLY A 661 -2.69 -31.78 -20.72
N LYS A 662 -2.12 -32.45 -19.70
CA LYS A 662 -1.78 -31.80 -18.42
C LYS A 662 -0.68 -30.75 -18.55
N ILE A 663 0.26 -30.92 -19.50
CA ILE A 663 1.41 -30.04 -19.66
C ILE A 663 0.95 -28.69 -20.22
N GLY A 664 0.16 -28.70 -21.30
CA GLY A 664 -0.40 -27.46 -21.88
C GLY A 664 -1.33 -26.73 -20.92
N ALA A 665 -2.17 -27.48 -20.18
CA ALA A 665 -3.04 -26.92 -19.16
C ALA A 665 -2.26 -26.23 -18.02
N PHE A 666 -1.18 -26.85 -17.54
CA PHE A 666 -0.34 -26.24 -16.50
C PHE A 666 0.42 -25.00 -16.99
N ALA A 667 0.94 -25.04 -18.24
CA ALA A 667 1.58 -23.87 -18.85
C ALA A 667 0.60 -22.69 -18.98
N TYR A 668 -0.65 -22.96 -19.37
CA TYR A 668 -1.72 -21.97 -19.41
C TYR A 668 -1.99 -21.37 -18.03
N LEU A 669 -2.11 -22.21 -17.01
CA LEU A 669 -2.32 -21.76 -15.63
C LEU A 669 -1.14 -20.94 -15.09
N LEU A 670 0.09 -21.30 -15.46
CA LEU A 670 1.28 -20.56 -15.11
C LEU A 670 1.28 -19.17 -15.74
N PHE A 671 0.85 -19.05 -16.99
CA PHE A 671 0.64 -17.77 -17.63
C PHE A 671 -0.45 -16.95 -16.91
N VAL A 672 -1.62 -17.56 -16.63
CA VAL A 672 -2.73 -16.91 -15.90
C VAL A 672 -2.33 -16.45 -14.49
N LEU A 673 -1.43 -17.19 -13.83
CA LEU A 673 -0.90 -16.80 -12.53
C LEU A 673 -0.08 -15.52 -12.62
N LEU A 674 0.81 -15.40 -13.60
CA LEU A 674 1.88 -14.40 -13.60
C LEU A 674 1.58 -13.19 -14.49
N TYR A 675 0.67 -13.34 -15.48
CA TYR A 675 0.41 -12.29 -16.46
C TYR A 675 -0.29 -11.08 -15.86
N PHE A 676 -0.51 -10.10 -16.69
CA PHE A 676 -1.17 -8.83 -16.46
C PHE A 676 -2.18 -8.88 -15.29
N PRO A 677 -2.07 -7.97 -14.29
CA PRO A 677 -3.07 -7.88 -13.24
C PRO A 677 -4.40 -7.39 -13.84
N CYS A 678 -5.52 -7.64 -13.15
CA CYS A 678 -6.81 -7.14 -13.62
C CYS A 678 -6.78 -5.61 -13.79
N ILE A 679 -7.66 -5.11 -14.64
CA ILE A 679 -7.69 -3.69 -15.01
C ILE A 679 -7.87 -2.77 -13.81
N SER A 680 -8.63 -3.20 -12.78
CA SER A 680 -8.82 -2.46 -11.53
C SER A 680 -7.50 -2.32 -10.75
N THR A 681 -6.65 -3.37 -10.73
CA THR A 681 -5.33 -3.32 -10.10
C THR A 681 -4.40 -2.38 -10.89
N THR A 682 -4.44 -2.43 -12.22
CA THR A 682 -3.65 -1.54 -13.07
C THR A 682 -4.05 -0.07 -12.86
N ALA A 683 -5.34 0.21 -12.73
CA ALA A 683 -5.84 1.55 -12.40
C ALA A 683 -5.36 2.00 -11.01
N ALA A 684 -5.31 1.12 -10.02
CA ALA A 684 -4.72 1.41 -8.72
C ALA A 684 -3.23 1.71 -8.83
N MET A 685 -2.48 0.92 -9.61
CA MET A 685 -1.05 1.16 -9.87
C MET A 685 -0.78 2.50 -10.53
N LEU A 686 -1.58 2.89 -11.53
CA LEU A 686 -1.46 4.20 -12.21
C LEU A 686 -1.69 5.39 -11.27
N ARG A 687 -2.36 5.19 -10.15
CA ARG A 687 -2.61 6.23 -9.14
C ARG A 687 -1.52 6.29 -8.08
N GLU A 688 -1.00 5.14 -7.68
CA GLU A 688 0.01 5.03 -6.62
C GLU A 688 1.44 5.18 -7.17
N LEU A 689 1.63 4.90 -8.47
CA LEU A 689 2.91 4.99 -9.16
C LEU A 689 2.87 6.05 -10.27
N HIS A 690 4.03 6.54 -10.66
CA HIS A 690 4.16 7.29 -11.90
C HIS A 690 3.84 6.39 -13.11
N ARG A 691 3.25 6.96 -14.17
CA ARG A 691 2.81 6.22 -15.38
C ARG A 691 3.87 5.27 -15.94
N GLY A 692 5.14 5.70 -15.94
CA GLY A 692 6.26 4.87 -16.42
C GLY A 692 6.44 3.57 -15.61
N TRP A 693 6.33 3.63 -14.29
CA TRP A 693 6.44 2.46 -13.43
C TRP A 693 5.25 1.51 -13.57
N ALA A 694 4.04 2.05 -13.77
CA ALA A 694 2.86 1.21 -13.99
C ALA A 694 2.95 0.45 -15.33
N ILE A 695 3.36 1.12 -16.40
CA ILE A 695 3.57 0.50 -17.72
C ILE A 695 4.70 -0.54 -17.61
N PHE A 696 5.82 -0.19 -16.97
CA PHE A 696 6.92 -1.13 -16.73
C PHE A 696 6.44 -2.37 -15.99
N SER A 697 5.63 -2.21 -14.93
CA SER A 697 5.06 -3.34 -14.16
C SER A 697 4.26 -4.29 -15.05
N VAL A 698 3.38 -3.75 -15.87
CA VAL A 698 2.55 -4.53 -16.80
C VAL A 698 3.40 -5.30 -17.81
N CYS A 699 4.37 -4.62 -18.44
CA CYS A 699 5.27 -5.27 -19.41
C CYS A 699 6.15 -6.33 -18.74
N TRP A 700 6.68 -6.02 -17.55
CA TRP A 700 7.51 -6.94 -16.76
C TRP A 700 6.76 -8.22 -16.39
N MET A 701 5.55 -8.08 -15.84
CA MET A 701 4.73 -9.22 -15.44
C MET A 701 4.33 -10.08 -16.62
N THR A 702 3.87 -9.46 -17.73
CA THR A 702 3.46 -10.17 -18.93
C THR A 702 4.64 -10.88 -19.57
N GLY A 703 5.81 -10.24 -19.63
CA GLY A 703 7.04 -10.85 -20.14
C GLY A 703 7.51 -12.05 -19.31
N ILE A 704 7.48 -11.92 -17.98
CA ILE A 704 7.77 -13.04 -17.06
C ILE A 704 6.77 -14.18 -17.24
N ALA A 705 5.48 -13.88 -17.33
CA ALA A 705 4.42 -14.87 -17.49
C ALA A 705 4.62 -15.67 -18.77
N TYR A 706 4.86 -14.98 -19.89
CA TYR A 706 5.10 -15.60 -21.17
C TYR A 706 6.39 -16.44 -21.15
N GLY A 707 7.48 -15.87 -20.66
CA GLY A 707 8.76 -16.58 -20.55
C GLY A 707 8.67 -17.82 -19.67
N ALA A 708 8.01 -17.73 -18.52
CA ALA A 708 7.86 -18.87 -17.60
C ALA A 708 6.97 -19.98 -18.20
N ALA A 709 5.84 -19.60 -18.84
CA ALA A 709 4.95 -20.57 -19.46
C ALA A 709 5.61 -21.29 -20.65
N VAL A 710 6.29 -20.55 -21.54
CA VAL A 710 7.05 -21.10 -22.66
C VAL A 710 8.19 -22.00 -22.14
N PHE A 711 8.96 -21.51 -21.17
CA PHE A 711 10.05 -22.29 -20.57
C PHE A 711 9.55 -23.62 -20.01
N PHE A 712 8.49 -23.60 -19.22
CA PHE A 712 7.90 -24.80 -18.64
C PHE A 712 7.42 -25.78 -19.73
N TYR A 713 6.62 -25.30 -20.71
CA TYR A 713 6.06 -26.14 -21.75
C TYR A 713 7.16 -26.78 -22.61
N GLN A 714 8.12 -25.98 -23.08
CA GLN A 714 9.21 -26.44 -23.92
C GLN A 714 10.18 -27.38 -23.17
N ALA A 715 10.40 -27.17 -21.89
CA ALA A 715 11.18 -28.08 -21.07
C ALA A 715 10.46 -29.42 -20.85
N ALA A 716 9.14 -29.40 -20.59
CA ALA A 716 8.34 -30.60 -20.38
C ALA A 716 8.11 -31.41 -21.67
N THR A 717 8.12 -30.75 -22.84
CA THR A 717 7.93 -31.37 -24.15
C THR A 717 9.23 -31.57 -24.93
N TRP A 718 10.38 -31.32 -24.31
CA TRP A 718 11.69 -31.38 -24.95
C TRP A 718 11.95 -32.75 -25.65
N SER A 719 11.49 -33.86 -25.06
CA SER A 719 11.63 -35.18 -25.63
C SER A 719 10.83 -35.39 -26.94
N ARG A 720 9.77 -34.59 -27.16
CA ARG A 720 8.93 -34.68 -28.38
C ARG A 720 9.52 -33.88 -29.54
N HIS A 721 10.12 -32.71 -29.25
CA HIS A 721 10.63 -31.74 -30.22
C HIS A 721 11.95 -31.13 -29.77
N PRO A 722 13.08 -31.90 -29.72
CA PRO A 722 14.29 -31.42 -29.03
C PRO A 722 14.89 -30.14 -29.64
N TRP A 723 14.93 -30.01 -30.95
CA TRP A 723 15.54 -28.85 -31.60
C TRP A 723 14.73 -27.55 -31.45
N PRO A 724 13.43 -27.48 -31.76
CA PRO A 724 12.62 -26.29 -31.53
C PRO A 724 12.55 -25.92 -30.05
N SER A 725 12.42 -26.89 -29.15
CA SER A 725 12.35 -26.65 -27.70
C SER A 725 13.65 -26.05 -27.17
N SER A 726 14.81 -26.53 -27.65
CA SER A 726 16.11 -25.98 -27.26
C SER A 726 16.28 -24.53 -27.71
N LEU A 727 15.79 -24.19 -28.92
CA LEU A 727 15.79 -22.79 -29.40
C LEU A 727 14.92 -21.90 -28.57
N TRP A 728 13.72 -22.34 -28.19
CA TRP A 728 12.83 -21.55 -27.32
C TRP A 728 13.38 -21.36 -25.90
N LEU A 729 13.94 -22.45 -25.31
CA LEU A 729 14.58 -22.37 -23.99
C LEU A 729 15.76 -21.40 -23.99
N GLY A 730 16.64 -21.51 -24.99
CA GLY A 730 17.77 -20.59 -25.18
C GLY A 730 17.31 -19.14 -25.40
N GLY A 731 16.27 -18.95 -26.24
CA GLY A 731 15.68 -17.64 -26.53
C GLY A 731 15.09 -16.97 -25.30
N VAL A 732 14.34 -17.71 -24.47
CA VAL A 732 13.74 -17.17 -23.22
C VAL A 732 14.84 -16.77 -22.22
N ILE A 733 15.87 -17.62 -22.04
CA ILE A 733 17.00 -17.31 -21.16
C ILE A 733 17.76 -16.07 -21.68
N ALA A 734 18.03 -16.00 -22.98
CA ALA A 734 18.70 -14.86 -23.61
C ALA A 734 17.89 -13.58 -23.47
N ALA A 735 16.56 -13.65 -23.71
CA ALA A 735 15.66 -12.51 -23.54
C ALA A 735 15.62 -12.01 -22.09
N PHE A 736 15.53 -12.91 -21.12
CA PHE A 736 15.54 -12.55 -19.70
C PHE A 736 16.87 -11.90 -19.28
N THR A 737 17.99 -12.50 -19.67
CA THR A 737 19.33 -11.95 -19.37
C THR A 737 19.56 -10.60 -20.05
N ALA A 738 19.14 -10.44 -21.31
CA ALA A 738 19.18 -9.16 -22.02
C ALA A 738 18.33 -8.09 -21.34
N THR A 739 17.12 -8.47 -20.89
CA THR A 739 16.23 -7.54 -20.15
C THR A 739 16.86 -7.09 -18.83
N VAL A 740 17.41 -8.02 -18.04
CA VAL A 740 18.10 -7.68 -16.78
C VAL A 740 19.35 -6.81 -17.07
N TRP A 741 20.09 -7.10 -18.13
CA TRP A 741 21.26 -6.32 -18.53
C TRP A 741 20.88 -4.90 -18.96
N THR A 742 19.83 -4.73 -19.78
CA THR A 742 19.31 -3.40 -20.19
C THR A 742 18.82 -2.60 -18.99
N ILE A 743 18.13 -3.23 -18.05
CA ILE A 743 17.69 -2.59 -16.81
C ILE A 743 18.89 -2.11 -15.99
N ARG A 744 19.94 -2.94 -15.85
CA ARG A 744 21.20 -2.55 -15.19
C ARG A 744 21.88 -1.38 -15.88
N TRP A 745 21.97 -1.41 -17.19
CA TRP A 745 22.60 -0.37 -17.98
C TRP A 745 21.86 0.98 -17.86
N ILE A 746 20.52 0.97 -17.88
CA ILE A 746 19.70 2.16 -17.64
C ILE A 746 19.94 2.72 -16.23
N ALA A 747 19.97 1.84 -15.22
CA ALA A 747 20.22 2.22 -13.84
C ALA A 747 21.59 2.89 -13.68
N GLN A 748 22.66 2.31 -14.27
CA GLN A 748 24.01 2.87 -14.22
C GLN A 748 24.10 4.25 -14.90
N ARG A 749 23.40 4.45 -16.02
CA ARG A 749 23.37 5.77 -16.68
C ARG A 749 22.64 6.82 -15.84
N GLN A 750 21.54 6.45 -15.17
CA GLN A 750 20.84 7.39 -14.28
C GLN A 750 21.70 7.77 -13.08
N PHE A 751 22.49 6.84 -12.52
CA PHE A 751 23.44 7.13 -11.46
C PHE A 751 24.60 8.02 -11.93
N GLN A 752 25.09 7.82 -13.15
CA GLN A 752 26.17 8.66 -13.71
C GLN A 752 25.69 10.08 -14.03
N THR A 753 24.48 10.22 -14.58
CA THR A 753 23.87 11.55 -14.81
C THR A 753 23.55 12.25 -13.48
N ALA A 754 23.08 11.57 -12.46
CA ALA A 754 22.88 12.15 -11.14
C ALA A 754 24.21 12.58 -10.48
N LYS A 755 25.32 11.87 -10.69
CA LYS A 755 26.67 12.29 -10.27
C LYS A 755 27.24 13.46 -11.11
N LEU A 756 26.89 13.58 -12.38
CA LEU A 756 27.30 14.68 -13.24
C LEU A 756 26.54 15.99 -12.95
N PHE A 757 25.35 15.90 -12.38
CA PHE A 757 24.54 17.04 -11.92
C PHE A 757 24.67 17.31 -10.41
N SER A 758 25.38 16.48 -9.63
CA SER A 758 25.93 16.93 -8.36
C SER A 758 27.03 17.96 -8.70
N PRO A 759 27.05 19.15 -8.06
CA PRO A 759 28.07 20.13 -8.36
C PRO A 759 29.44 19.46 -8.21
N LEU A 760 30.20 19.48 -9.28
CA LEU A 760 31.61 19.12 -9.29
C LEU A 760 32.29 19.82 -8.10
N PRO A 761 33.14 19.14 -7.32
CA PRO A 761 34.10 19.86 -6.51
C PRO A 761 34.85 20.77 -7.48
N LEU A 762 34.69 22.08 -7.30
CA LEU A 762 35.50 23.06 -8.00
C LEU A 762 36.96 22.61 -7.82
N ALA A 763 37.53 22.02 -8.89
CA ALA A 763 38.92 21.77 -8.97
C ALA A 763 39.61 23.12 -8.84
N GLY A 764 40.38 23.28 -7.77
CA GLY A 764 41.19 24.45 -7.57
C GLY A 764 42.14 24.61 -8.74
N GLU A 765 42.05 25.74 -9.40
CA GLU A 765 43.17 26.26 -10.17
C GLU A 765 43.99 27.16 -9.26
N GLY A 766 45.26 26.84 -9.17
CA GLY A 766 46.44 27.66 -9.05
C GLY A 766 46.62 28.48 -7.81
#